data_5b13af468e113c0f352e60857d67362e
#
_entry.id   5b13af468e113c0f352e60857d67362e
#
_cell.length_a   1.000
_cell.length_b   1.000
_cell.length_c   1.000
_cell.angle_alpha   90.00
_cell.angle_beta   90.00
_cell.angle_gamma   90.00
#
_symmetry.space_group_name_H-M   'P 1'
#
loop_
_entity.id
_entity.type
_entity.pdbx_description
1 polymer ?
#
loop_
_entity_poly.entity_id
_entity_poly.type
_entity_poly.pdbx_seq_one_letter_code
_entity_poly.pdbx_strand_id
1 'polypeptide(L)'
;MAEQDATIEARLSDQEYFRPSPAFVGQSNVSDPAVYDRFDDFPDGFEEYAELLDWEEHWDTVFDGSEPPFYEWFQGGTLNACFNCVDRHLDERPNQAALIWEGEDGTKRTLTYRDLYREVNKMAASLKDVGVEQDDVVTLHLPMVPALPITMLACARIGAPHSVVFGGFSASALAQRAEAADSDVIVTIDGYYRRGEFLHHKEKADTAVEEADTDIDTVLVWERHAGELHPEAEVEEGRDVLVSELLTENERARVEPVSRDAEDILFLMYTSGTTGKPKGAQHRTGGYLSYVAGTSKYVLDIEPEDTYWCAADIGWITGHSYIVYGPLALGTTSVMREGAPDHPHKGVTWEIAERHDVDIFHTSPTAVRMYMKWGEKYPAQYDFEFRHMTTVGEPIQPEAWLWYYKHIGNEEAVIVDTWWQTETGGHLITNLPAIQDMKPGSAGHACPGIQPAIYDDNGNPMAPASGRAGNLVIERPWPGMLQTVYGNDQRFIDEYWRRFSDTDSDDWRDWVYEAGDGAVHEKDGYFRILGRLDDVMNVAGHRLGTMELESAVAQVSDVAEAAVAAREDPQKGHVPDVYVTVREGVVESEEVRERIIEAVEKEIGGFARPANVIFVGDLPKTRSGKIMRRLLENISNGQDLGDTTTLRDPSVPERIRDQMQEA
;
A
#
# COMPACT_ATOMS: atom_id res chain seq x y z
N MET A 1 21.45 6.80 -32.97
CA MET A 1 21.06 5.67 -32.10
C MET A 1 22.18 5.27 -31.16
N ALA A 2 23.38 4.89 -31.59
CA ALA A 2 24.47 4.50 -30.67
C ALA A 2 24.99 5.64 -29.77
N GLU A 3 24.97 6.90 -30.21
CA GLU A 3 25.40 8.06 -29.40
C GLU A 3 24.34 8.51 -28.37
N GLN A 4 23.04 8.28 -28.64
CA GLN A 4 21.96 8.60 -27.70
C GLN A 4 21.85 7.55 -26.60
N ASP A 5 22.04 6.26 -26.93
CA ASP A 5 22.16 5.19 -25.92
C ASP A 5 23.36 5.43 -24.99
N ALA A 6 24.49 5.89 -25.54
CA ALA A 6 25.68 6.24 -24.75
C ALA A 6 25.46 7.44 -23.79
N THR A 7 24.53 8.34 -24.10
CA THR A 7 24.23 9.50 -23.26
C THR A 7 23.34 9.13 -22.08
N ILE A 8 22.40 8.20 -22.26
CA ILE A 8 21.61 7.59 -21.18
C ILE A 8 22.50 6.71 -20.29
N GLU A 9 23.36 5.90 -20.90
CA GLU A 9 24.33 5.05 -20.20
C GLU A 9 25.35 5.87 -19.37
N ALA A 10 25.83 7.01 -19.88
CA ALA A 10 26.77 7.88 -19.15
C ALA A 10 26.12 8.55 -17.94
N ARG A 11 24.82 8.86 -18.00
CA ARG A 11 24.08 9.47 -16.88
C ARG A 11 23.68 8.45 -15.81
N LEU A 12 23.42 7.19 -16.18
CA LEU A 12 23.21 6.10 -15.25
C LEU A 12 24.47 5.73 -14.47
N SER A 13 25.67 6.03 -15.01
CA SER A 13 26.96 5.76 -14.34
C SER A 13 27.33 6.77 -13.24
N ASP A 14 26.65 7.91 -13.14
CA ASP A 14 26.85 8.94 -12.11
C ASP A 14 25.86 8.80 -10.92
N GLN A 15 25.09 7.70 -10.84
CA GLN A 15 24.23 7.45 -9.70
C GLN A 15 25.08 7.08 -8.47
N GLU A 16 24.93 7.87 -7.44
CA GLU A 16 25.62 7.67 -6.17
C GLU A 16 25.00 6.50 -5.40
N TYR A 17 25.85 5.56 -4.91
CA TYR A 17 25.41 4.45 -4.08
C TYR A 17 25.73 4.75 -2.63
N PHE A 18 24.80 4.44 -1.73
CA PHE A 18 24.94 4.61 -0.29
C PHE A 18 24.99 3.25 0.39
N ARG A 19 26.02 3.02 1.19
CA ARG A 19 26.19 1.75 1.89
C ARG A 19 25.55 1.77 3.27
N PRO A 20 24.89 0.67 3.69
CA PRO A 20 24.52 0.50 5.08
C PRO A 20 25.74 0.61 5.99
N SER A 21 25.58 1.24 7.15
CA SER A 21 26.68 1.33 8.12
C SER A 21 27.04 -0.06 8.67
N PRO A 22 28.32 -0.31 9.03
CA PRO A 22 28.70 -1.58 9.65
C PRO A 22 27.94 -1.87 10.95
N ALA A 23 27.48 -0.85 11.67
CA ALA A 23 26.65 -1.00 12.86
C ALA A 23 25.27 -1.56 12.49
N PHE A 24 24.63 -1.00 11.46
CA PHE A 24 23.36 -1.50 10.94
C PHE A 24 23.47 -2.96 10.46
N VAL A 25 24.49 -3.26 9.63
CA VAL A 25 24.73 -4.64 9.13
C VAL A 25 24.94 -5.62 10.27
N GLY A 26 25.59 -5.20 11.36
CA GLY A 26 25.88 -6.09 12.50
C GLY A 26 24.69 -6.39 13.40
N GLN A 27 23.61 -5.60 13.33
CA GLN A 27 22.39 -5.79 14.11
C GLN A 27 21.19 -6.29 13.28
N SER A 28 21.29 -6.25 11.96
CA SER A 28 20.20 -6.60 11.05
C SER A 28 19.86 -8.09 11.09
N ASN A 29 18.59 -8.41 10.94
CA ASN A 29 18.06 -9.77 10.88
C ASN A 29 18.73 -10.63 9.80
N VAL A 30 19.02 -10.02 8.64
CA VAL A 30 19.57 -10.72 7.47
C VAL A 30 20.68 -9.89 6.85
N SER A 31 21.94 -10.33 7.07
CA SER A 31 23.14 -9.68 6.51
C SER A 31 24.00 -10.61 5.63
N ASP A 32 23.64 -11.89 5.54
CA ASP A 32 24.36 -12.87 4.71
C ASP A 32 23.66 -13.02 3.34
N PRO A 33 24.34 -12.68 2.21
CA PRO A 33 23.80 -12.87 0.87
C PRO A 33 23.39 -14.31 0.54
N ALA A 34 23.89 -15.31 1.27
CA ALA A 34 23.48 -16.70 1.12
C ALA A 34 21.98 -16.96 1.40
N VAL A 35 21.26 -15.94 1.90
CA VAL A 35 19.79 -16.00 1.99
C VAL A 35 19.15 -16.27 0.63
N TYR A 36 19.66 -15.70 -0.44
CA TYR A 36 19.14 -15.92 -1.78
C TYR A 36 19.30 -17.38 -2.24
N ASP A 37 20.44 -18.00 -1.93
CA ASP A 37 20.70 -19.41 -2.26
C ASP A 37 19.71 -20.35 -1.56
N ARG A 38 19.23 -20.01 -0.33
CA ARG A 38 18.25 -20.81 0.38
C ARG A 38 16.86 -20.79 -0.28
N PHE A 39 16.49 -19.65 -0.85
CA PHE A 39 15.24 -19.49 -1.57
C PHE A 39 15.30 -19.90 -3.05
N ASP A 40 16.48 -20.26 -3.57
CA ASP A 40 16.61 -20.90 -4.89
C ASP A 40 16.04 -22.33 -4.88
N ASP A 41 15.99 -22.98 -3.71
CA ASP A 41 15.33 -24.26 -3.50
C ASP A 41 13.80 -24.07 -3.42
N PHE A 42 13.20 -23.84 -4.57
CA PHE A 42 11.76 -23.62 -4.71
C PHE A 42 11.00 -24.97 -4.73
N PRO A 43 9.88 -25.10 -3.97
CA PRO A 43 9.21 -24.09 -3.13
C PRO A 43 9.72 -24.04 -1.69
N ASP A 44 10.57 -24.98 -1.27
CA ASP A 44 10.93 -25.27 0.11
C ASP A 44 11.61 -24.09 0.83
N GLY A 45 12.28 -23.18 0.07
CA GLY A 45 12.84 -21.96 0.64
C GLY A 45 11.83 -21.07 1.38
N PHE A 46 10.55 -21.12 1.01
CA PHE A 46 9.49 -20.36 1.71
C PHE A 46 9.08 -20.95 3.06
N GLU A 47 9.50 -22.18 3.41
CA GLU A 47 9.33 -22.70 4.77
C GLU A 47 10.00 -21.78 5.79
N GLU A 48 11.12 -21.10 5.43
CA GLU A 48 11.81 -20.15 6.30
C GLU A 48 10.89 -19.00 6.76
N TYR A 49 9.93 -18.59 5.94
CA TYR A 49 8.92 -17.61 6.32
C TYR A 49 7.78 -18.24 7.14
N ALA A 50 7.36 -19.44 6.77
CA ALA A 50 6.30 -20.16 7.49
C ALA A 50 6.71 -20.55 8.91
N GLU A 51 7.97 -20.90 9.12
CA GLU A 51 8.52 -21.22 10.45
C GLU A 51 8.60 -20.01 11.41
N LEU A 52 8.35 -18.79 10.92
CA LEU A 52 8.17 -17.63 11.80
C LEU A 52 6.84 -17.64 12.56
N LEU A 53 5.92 -18.51 12.18
CA LEU A 53 4.57 -18.61 12.75
C LEU A 53 4.41 -19.90 13.56
N ASP A 54 3.43 -19.87 14.48
CA ASP A 54 3.00 -21.04 15.21
C ASP A 54 1.85 -21.70 14.46
N TRP A 55 2.06 -22.93 14.00
CA TRP A 55 1.09 -23.77 13.33
C TRP A 55 0.48 -24.76 14.31
N GLU A 56 -0.82 -24.97 14.22
CA GLU A 56 -1.51 -26.01 15.02
C GLU A 56 -1.23 -27.39 14.44
N GLU A 57 -1.33 -27.52 13.10
CA GLU A 57 -0.84 -28.65 12.33
C GLU A 57 0.08 -28.13 11.23
N HIS A 58 1.26 -28.76 11.08
CA HIS A 58 2.19 -28.43 10.01
C HIS A 58 1.65 -28.93 8.67
N TRP A 59 2.07 -28.30 7.58
CA TRP A 59 1.71 -28.66 6.21
C TRP A 59 2.34 -29.99 5.76
N ASP A 60 1.63 -30.68 4.87
CA ASP A 60 2.11 -31.88 4.19
C ASP A 60 2.88 -31.53 2.90
N THR A 61 2.48 -30.42 2.23
CA THR A 61 3.05 -29.94 0.96
C THR A 61 3.23 -28.42 1.01
N VAL A 62 4.43 -27.94 0.67
CA VAL A 62 4.73 -26.50 0.68
C VAL A 62 3.98 -25.76 -0.44
N PHE A 63 3.92 -26.37 -1.63
CA PHE A 63 3.31 -25.78 -2.81
C PHE A 63 2.66 -26.83 -3.69
N ASP A 64 1.41 -26.61 -4.08
CA ASP A 64 0.72 -27.35 -5.13
C ASP A 64 0.42 -26.43 -6.31
N GLY A 65 1.02 -26.75 -7.46
CA GLY A 65 0.82 -26.06 -8.73
C GLY A 65 0.10 -26.92 -9.78
N SER A 66 -0.67 -27.91 -9.35
CA SER A 66 -1.35 -28.85 -10.27
C SER A 66 -2.53 -28.22 -11.03
N GLU A 67 -3.09 -27.13 -10.55
CA GLU A 67 -4.22 -26.42 -11.16
C GLU A 67 -3.90 -24.92 -11.41
N PRO A 68 -2.93 -24.58 -12.27
CA PRO A 68 -2.54 -23.20 -12.50
C PRO A 68 -3.68 -22.39 -13.13
N PRO A 69 -3.86 -21.10 -12.78
CA PRO A 69 -3.07 -20.31 -11.85
C PRO A 69 -3.60 -20.33 -10.40
N PHE A 70 -4.39 -21.32 -10.01
CA PHE A 70 -4.96 -21.47 -8.68
C PHE A 70 -4.01 -22.32 -7.82
N TYR A 71 -2.97 -21.69 -7.32
CA TYR A 71 -1.93 -22.35 -6.53
C TYR A 71 -2.34 -22.48 -5.07
N GLU A 72 -1.91 -23.57 -4.42
CA GLU A 72 -2.07 -23.77 -2.99
C GLU A 72 -0.70 -23.74 -2.28
N TRP A 73 -0.67 -23.16 -1.08
CA TRP A 73 0.54 -23.01 -0.29
C TRP A 73 0.33 -23.56 1.13
N PHE A 74 1.32 -24.34 1.59
CA PHE A 74 1.29 -24.98 2.92
C PHE A 74 0.07 -25.87 3.12
N GLN A 75 -0.25 -26.65 2.10
CA GLN A 75 -1.43 -27.52 2.04
C GLN A 75 -1.45 -28.52 3.22
N GLY A 76 -2.58 -28.63 3.90
CA GLY A 76 -2.78 -29.44 5.10
C GLY A 76 -2.31 -28.77 6.39
N GLY A 77 -1.62 -27.63 6.30
CA GLY A 77 -1.27 -26.82 7.46
C GLY A 77 -2.46 -26.07 8.02
N THR A 78 -2.54 -25.96 9.36
CA THR A 78 -3.59 -25.18 10.03
C THR A 78 -3.02 -24.20 11.03
N LEU A 79 -3.61 -23.01 11.08
CA LEU A 79 -3.20 -21.95 12.01
C LEU A 79 -4.35 -20.96 12.24
N ASN A 80 -4.15 -20.02 13.15
CA ASN A 80 -5.03 -18.85 13.30
C ASN A 80 -4.20 -17.56 13.27
N ALA A 81 -4.59 -16.60 12.42
CA ALA A 81 -3.85 -15.35 12.26
C ALA A 81 -3.90 -14.49 13.53
N CYS A 82 -5.03 -14.42 14.23
CA CYS A 82 -5.13 -13.70 15.50
C CYS A 82 -4.24 -14.32 16.58
N PHE A 83 -4.20 -15.67 16.68
CA PHE A 83 -3.30 -16.37 17.63
C PHE A 83 -1.85 -15.94 17.39
N ASN A 84 -1.42 -15.95 16.13
CA ASN A 84 -0.06 -15.57 15.76
C ASN A 84 0.26 -14.09 16.01
N CYS A 85 -0.71 -13.19 15.88
CA CYS A 85 -0.52 -11.77 16.11
C CYS A 85 -0.68 -11.33 17.58
N VAL A 86 -1.32 -12.14 18.44
CA VAL A 86 -1.71 -11.72 19.78
C VAL A 86 -1.36 -12.75 20.85
N ASP A 87 -1.97 -13.94 20.78
CA ASP A 87 -1.98 -14.91 21.90
C ASP A 87 -0.58 -15.45 22.20
N ARG A 88 0.19 -15.83 21.18
CA ARG A 88 1.52 -16.41 21.33
C ARG A 88 2.52 -15.49 22.03
N HIS A 89 2.27 -14.17 22.03
CA HIS A 89 3.14 -13.20 22.67
C HIS A 89 2.85 -13.00 24.16
N LEU A 90 1.77 -13.59 24.69
CA LEU A 90 1.36 -13.38 26.08
C LEU A 90 2.29 -13.99 27.12
N ASP A 91 3.01 -15.04 26.78
CA ASP A 91 3.92 -15.70 27.70
C ASP A 91 5.20 -14.89 27.89
N GLU A 92 5.76 -14.32 26.81
CA GLU A 92 7.06 -13.65 26.81
C GLU A 92 6.95 -12.14 27.01
N ARG A 93 5.95 -11.49 26.36
CA ARG A 93 5.85 -10.02 26.28
C ARG A 93 4.45 -9.46 26.54
N PRO A 94 3.71 -9.94 27.57
CA PRO A 94 2.31 -9.55 27.79
C PRO A 94 2.12 -8.06 28.11
N ASN A 95 3.16 -7.38 28.59
CA ASN A 95 3.11 -5.97 29.00
C ASN A 95 3.81 -5.03 28.00
N GLN A 96 4.40 -5.58 26.92
CA GLN A 96 4.91 -4.78 25.82
C GLN A 96 3.74 -4.14 25.08
N ALA A 97 3.91 -2.90 24.63
CA ALA A 97 2.93 -2.27 23.76
C ALA A 97 2.82 -3.04 22.44
N ALA A 98 1.62 -3.46 22.07
CA ALA A 98 1.31 -4.01 20.75
C ALA A 98 0.93 -2.86 19.80
N LEU A 99 0.07 -1.95 20.30
CA LEU A 99 -0.40 -0.80 19.53
C LEU A 99 -0.25 0.48 20.38
N ILE A 100 0.36 1.51 19.80
CA ILE A 100 0.37 2.87 20.30
C ILE A 100 -0.44 3.72 19.33
N TRP A 101 -1.50 4.35 19.80
CA TRP A 101 -2.36 5.18 18.98
C TRP A 101 -2.45 6.61 19.50
N GLU A 102 -2.35 7.56 18.57
CA GLU A 102 -2.59 8.98 18.84
C GLU A 102 -3.74 9.53 18.00
N GLY A 103 -4.78 10.04 18.65
CA GLY A 103 -5.89 10.75 18.04
C GLY A 103 -5.51 12.16 17.66
N GLU A 104 -6.17 12.71 16.65
CA GLU A 104 -5.96 14.09 16.22
C GLU A 104 -6.40 15.12 17.28
N ASP A 105 -7.35 14.75 18.14
CA ASP A 105 -7.82 15.52 19.29
C ASP A 105 -6.84 15.52 20.48
N GLY A 106 -5.70 14.84 20.34
CA GLY A 106 -4.68 14.69 21.37
C GLY A 106 -4.93 13.53 22.34
N THR A 107 -6.01 12.76 22.15
CA THR A 107 -6.23 11.50 22.87
C THR A 107 -5.16 10.49 22.53
N LYS A 108 -4.67 9.74 23.52
CA LYS A 108 -3.66 8.69 23.33
C LYS A 108 -4.13 7.40 23.95
N ARG A 109 -3.84 6.30 23.29
CA ARG A 109 -4.14 4.96 23.81
C ARG A 109 -2.98 4.02 23.50
N THR A 110 -2.48 3.35 24.52
CA THR A 110 -1.52 2.26 24.37
C THR A 110 -2.21 0.97 24.78
N LEU A 111 -2.16 -0.01 23.90
CA LEU A 111 -2.63 -1.37 24.17
C LEU A 111 -1.41 -2.27 24.26
N THR A 112 -1.20 -2.88 25.42
CA THR A 112 -0.25 -3.98 25.54
C THR A 112 -0.79 -5.21 24.83
N TYR A 113 0.07 -6.22 24.55
CA TYR A 113 -0.40 -7.51 23.99
C TYR A 113 -1.51 -8.12 24.85
N ARG A 114 -1.43 -8.01 26.17
CA ARG A 114 -2.48 -8.44 27.09
C ARG A 114 -3.77 -7.61 26.95
N ASP A 115 -3.67 -6.31 26.74
CA ASP A 115 -4.86 -5.45 26.55
C ASP A 115 -5.49 -5.74 25.20
N LEU A 116 -4.66 -5.86 24.13
CA LEU A 116 -5.14 -6.23 22.81
C LEU A 116 -5.85 -7.60 22.84
N TYR A 117 -5.26 -8.60 23.49
CA TYR A 117 -5.90 -9.90 23.71
C TYR A 117 -7.29 -9.78 24.34
N ARG A 118 -7.44 -8.96 25.38
CA ARG A 118 -8.74 -8.77 26.05
C ARG A 118 -9.76 -8.10 25.14
N GLU A 119 -9.36 -7.03 24.46
CA GLU A 119 -10.26 -6.30 23.57
C GLU A 119 -10.68 -7.16 22.37
N VAL A 120 -9.76 -7.92 21.78
CA VAL A 120 -10.05 -8.85 20.69
C VAL A 120 -11.00 -9.95 21.13
N ASN A 121 -10.82 -10.53 22.34
CA ASN A 121 -11.75 -11.54 22.85
C ASN A 121 -13.16 -11.01 23.09
N LYS A 122 -13.29 -9.78 23.63
CA LYS A 122 -14.59 -9.13 23.80
C LYS A 122 -15.26 -8.91 22.44
N MET A 123 -14.51 -8.37 21.47
CA MET A 123 -15.05 -8.09 20.14
C MET A 123 -15.41 -9.38 19.39
N ALA A 124 -14.61 -10.44 19.52
CA ALA A 124 -14.89 -11.74 18.93
C ALA A 124 -16.19 -12.37 19.51
N ALA A 125 -16.41 -12.25 20.82
CA ALA A 125 -17.67 -12.66 21.44
C ALA A 125 -18.83 -11.80 20.95
N SER A 126 -18.64 -10.48 20.84
CA SER A 126 -19.65 -9.54 20.36
C SER A 126 -20.09 -9.82 18.92
N LEU A 127 -19.14 -10.18 18.02
CA LEU A 127 -19.46 -10.60 16.66
C LEU A 127 -20.32 -11.87 16.65
N LYS A 128 -20.00 -12.84 17.51
CA LYS A 128 -20.81 -14.07 17.65
C LYS A 128 -22.20 -13.80 18.22
N ASP A 129 -22.34 -12.87 19.17
CA ASP A 129 -23.64 -12.51 19.76
C ASP A 129 -24.59 -11.88 18.73
N VAL A 130 -24.06 -11.21 17.71
CA VAL A 130 -24.87 -10.66 16.61
C VAL A 130 -25.02 -11.62 15.44
N GLY A 131 -24.55 -12.86 15.58
CA GLY A 131 -24.81 -13.94 14.62
C GLY A 131 -23.69 -14.19 13.60
N VAL A 132 -22.54 -13.51 13.68
CA VAL A 132 -21.40 -13.78 12.78
C VAL A 132 -20.85 -15.18 13.05
N GLU A 133 -20.85 -16.01 12.04
CA GLU A 133 -20.31 -17.37 12.04
C GLU A 133 -18.98 -17.44 11.29
N GLN A 134 -18.34 -18.61 11.31
CA GLN A 134 -17.16 -18.87 10.52
C GLN A 134 -17.50 -18.76 9.02
N ASP A 135 -16.58 -18.20 8.24
CA ASP A 135 -16.68 -17.92 6.80
C ASP A 135 -17.64 -16.80 6.39
N ASP A 136 -18.39 -16.19 7.32
CA ASP A 136 -19.15 -14.98 7.03
C ASP A 136 -18.20 -13.79 6.81
N VAL A 137 -18.43 -13.02 5.75
CA VAL A 137 -17.62 -11.83 5.48
C VAL A 137 -18.15 -10.63 6.24
N VAL A 138 -17.31 -9.99 7.06
CA VAL A 138 -17.66 -8.79 7.81
C VAL A 138 -17.08 -7.55 7.15
N THR A 139 -17.91 -6.59 6.76
CA THR A 139 -17.45 -5.32 6.17
C THR A 139 -17.07 -4.32 7.28
N LEU A 140 -15.83 -3.83 7.23
CA LEU A 140 -15.28 -2.89 8.21
C LEU A 140 -15.09 -1.51 7.57
N HIS A 141 -15.89 -0.54 7.99
CA HIS A 141 -15.80 0.86 7.57
C HIS A 141 -15.40 1.73 8.75
N LEU A 142 -14.12 1.70 9.09
CA LEU A 142 -13.53 2.35 10.25
C LEU A 142 -12.32 3.21 9.83
N PRO A 143 -12.10 4.39 10.44
CA PRO A 143 -10.90 5.19 10.25
C PRO A 143 -9.70 4.59 11.02
N MET A 144 -8.57 5.32 11.03
CA MET A 144 -7.35 4.92 11.73
C MET A 144 -7.50 5.05 13.27
N VAL A 145 -8.31 4.20 13.85
CA VAL A 145 -8.58 4.10 15.30
C VAL A 145 -8.33 2.66 15.79
N PRO A 146 -8.07 2.43 17.09
CA PRO A 146 -7.82 1.09 17.62
C PRO A 146 -8.94 0.08 17.39
N ALA A 147 -10.18 0.55 17.20
CA ALA A 147 -11.32 -0.27 16.85
C ALA A 147 -11.08 -1.11 15.58
N LEU A 148 -10.39 -0.55 14.58
CA LEU A 148 -10.16 -1.22 13.32
C LEU A 148 -9.28 -2.49 13.46
N PRO A 149 -8.02 -2.44 13.94
CA PRO A 149 -7.23 -3.65 14.12
C PRO A 149 -7.82 -4.61 15.16
N ILE A 150 -8.50 -4.13 16.19
CA ILE A 150 -9.21 -4.99 17.16
C ILE A 150 -10.28 -5.82 16.44
N THR A 151 -11.09 -5.19 15.58
CA THR A 151 -12.17 -5.88 14.87
C THR A 151 -11.61 -6.83 13.80
N MET A 152 -10.56 -6.45 13.05
CA MET A 152 -9.87 -7.33 12.09
C MET A 152 -9.37 -8.61 12.79
N LEU A 153 -8.68 -8.46 13.91
CA LEU A 153 -8.15 -9.59 14.67
C LEU A 153 -9.27 -10.43 15.32
N ALA A 154 -10.39 -9.80 15.71
CA ALA A 154 -11.55 -10.51 16.23
C ALA A 154 -12.22 -11.37 15.13
N CYS A 155 -12.35 -10.84 13.91
CA CYS A 155 -12.81 -11.60 12.75
C CYS A 155 -11.87 -12.80 12.46
N ALA A 156 -10.56 -12.55 12.39
CA ALA A 156 -9.57 -13.61 12.19
C ALA A 156 -9.62 -14.67 13.30
N ARG A 157 -9.90 -14.25 14.56
CA ARG A 157 -10.02 -15.17 15.70
C ARG A 157 -11.13 -16.20 15.55
N ILE A 158 -12.29 -15.75 15.05
CA ILE A 158 -13.48 -16.62 14.86
C ILE A 158 -13.56 -17.26 13.48
N GLY A 159 -12.57 -17.00 12.61
CA GLY A 159 -12.51 -17.53 11.24
C GLY A 159 -13.49 -16.87 10.28
N ALA A 160 -13.93 -15.64 10.56
CA ALA A 160 -14.74 -14.82 9.67
C ALA A 160 -13.82 -13.93 8.81
N PRO A 161 -13.83 -14.04 7.48
CA PRO A 161 -13.09 -13.11 6.63
C PRO A 161 -13.56 -11.67 6.82
N HIS A 162 -12.65 -10.71 6.75
CA HIS A 162 -13.05 -9.31 6.80
C HIS A 162 -12.80 -8.58 5.46
N SER A 163 -13.61 -7.56 5.20
CA SER A 163 -13.46 -6.65 4.07
C SER A 163 -13.35 -5.22 4.59
N VAL A 164 -12.11 -4.67 4.64
CA VAL A 164 -11.91 -3.29 5.11
C VAL A 164 -12.16 -2.33 3.98
N VAL A 165 -13.08 -1.41 4.20
CA VAL A 165 -13.40 -0.31 3.29
C VAL A 165 -12.78 0.98 3.84
N PHE A 166 -11.93 1.63 3.04
CA PHE A 166 -11.25 2.85 3.44
C PHE A 166 -12.23 3.90 3.97
N GLY A 167 -12.04 4.37 5.20
CA GLY A 167 -12.95 5.31 5.90
C GLY A 167 -13.21 6.62 5.17
N GLY A 168 -12.33 6.97 4.22
CA GLY A 168 -12.52 8.11 3.34
C GLY A 168 -13.49 7.90 2.17
N PHE A 169 -13.93 6.69 1.84
CA PHE A 169 -14.83 6.45 0.71
C PHE A 169 -16.24 7.00 0.94
N SER A 170 -17.01 7.12 -0.16
CA SER A 170 -18.41 7.51 -0.13
C SER A 170 -19.31 6.36 0.33
N ALA A 171 -20.55 6.66 0.66
CA ALA A 171 -21.56 5.67 1.00
C ALA A 171 -21.79 4.66 -0.15
N SER A 172 -21.90 5.15 -1.40
CA SER A 172 -22.04 4.29 -2.57
C SER A 172 -20.86 3.34 -2.77
N ALA A 173 -19.63 3.81 -2.50
CA ALA A 173 -18.45 2.95 -2.56
C ALA A 173 -18.42 1.89 -1.45
N LEU A 174 -19.00 2.19 -0.28
CA LEU A 174 -19.20 1.22 0.80
C LEU A 174 -20.26 0.20 0.42
N ALA A 175 -21.44 0.65 -0.07
CA ALA A 175 -22.52 -0.22 -0.54
C ALA A 175 -22.03 -1.24 -1.56
N GLN A 176 -21.38 -0.78 -2.64
CA GLN A 176 -20.84 -1.65 -3.69
C GLN A 176 -19.86 -2.72 -3.19
N ARG A 177 -19.10 -2.42 -2.12
CA ARG A 177 -18.14 -3.37 -1.55
C ARG A 177 -18.81 -4.37 -0.61
N ALA A 178 -19.77 -3.93 0.17
CA ALA A 178 -20.60 -4.82 0.99
C ALA A 178 -21.36 -5.81 0.13
N GLU A 179 -22.01 -5.33 -0.96
CA GLU A 179 -22.68 -6.18 -1.95
C GLU A 179 -21.71 -7.18 -2.60
N ALA A 180 -20.55 -6.69 -3.08
CA ALA A 180 -19.57 -7.54 -3.74
C ALA A 180 -18.95 -8.58 -2.80
N ALA A 181 -18.94 -8.32 -1.49
CA ALA A 181 -18.47 -9.22 -0.44
C ALA A 181 -19.55 -10.17 0.08
N ASP A 182 -20.81 -9.99 -0.35
CA ASP A 182 -21.98 -10.69 0.19
C ASP A 182 -22.06 -10.58 1.73
N SER A 183 -21.84 -9.35 2.23
CA SER A 183 -21.74 -9.07 3.66
C SER A 183 -23.03 -8.46 4.18
N ASP A 184 -23.64 -9.08 5.18
CA ASP A 184 -24.84 -8.64 5.89
C ASP A 184 -24.56 -7.86 7.17
N VAL A 185 -23.27 -7.74 7.55
CA VAL A 185 -22.81 -7.02 8.73
C VAL A 185 -21.83 -5.92 8.36
N ILE A 186 -22.13 -4.67 8.75
CA ILE A 186 -21.19 -3.55 8.67
C ILE A 186 -20.73 -3.15 10.08
N VAL A 187 -19.43 -3.02 10.29
CA VAL A 187 -18.86 -2.41 11.50
C VAL A 187 -18.39 -1.02 11.14
N THR A 188 -18.92 -0.01 11.82
CA THR A 188 -18.61 1.41 11.62
C THR A 188 -18.33 2.14 12.95
N ILE A 189 -18.19 3.45 12.90
CA ILE A 189 -18.00 4.32 14.07
C ILE A 189 -18.88 5.56 13.94
N ASP A 190 -19.25 6.19 15.05
CA ASP A 190 -20.02 7.44 15.03
C ASP A 190 -19.31 8.56 14.28
N GLY A 191 -18.00 8.71 14.46
CA GLY A 191 -17.19 9.66 13.73
C GLY A 191 -15.72 9.65 14.13
N TYR A 192 -14.95 10.58 13.56
CA TYR A 192 -13.51 10.73 13.81
C TYR A 192 -13.04 12.15 13.53
N TYR A 193 -11.85 12.50 14.03
CA TYR A 193 -11.28 13.83 13.81
C TYR A 193 -10.38 13.90 12.58
N ARG A 194 -10.54 14.98 11.80
CA ARG A 194 -9.63 15.32 10.71
C ARG A 194 -9.53 16.83 10.51
N ARG A 195 -8.33 17.37 10.63
CA ARG A 195 -8.01 18.83 10.58
C ARG A 195 -8.80 19.65 11.61
N GLY A 196 -8.98 19.08 12.80
CA GLY A 196 -9.69 19.70 13.91
C GLY A 196 -11.22 19.63 13.82
N GLU A 197 -11.76 19.04 12.76
CA GLU A 197 -13.20 18.86 12.59
C GLU A 197 -13.59 17.41 12.91
N PHE A 198 -14.74 17.23 13.57
CA PHE A 198 -15.34 15.92 13.76
C PHE A 198 -16.14 15.55 12.51
N LEU A 199 -15.78 14.46 11.87
CA LEU A 199 -16.46 13.95 10.69
C LEU A 199 -17.42 12.84 11.09
N HIS A 200 -18.72 13.05 10.82
CA HIS A 200 -19.77 12.06 11.05
C HIS A 200 -19.59 10.89 10.09
N HIS A 201 -19.32 9.72 10.64
CA HIS A 201 -18.94 8.57 9.82
C HIS A 201 -20.09 7.58 9.65
N LYS A 202 -20.91 7.42 10.67
CA LYS A 202 -22.07 6.52 10.68
C LYS A 202 -23.10 6.86 9.60
N GLU A 203 -23.31 8.16 9.30
CA GLU A 203 -24.22 8.59 8.22
C GLU A 203 -23.90 7.95 6.87
N LYS A 204 -22.63 7.65 6.61
CA LYS A 204 -22.22 6.94 5.37
C LYS A 204 -22.66 5.49 5.40
N ALA A 205 -22.59 4.83 6.57
CA ALA A 205 -23.06 3.46 6.71
C ALA A 205 -24.57 3.40 6.56
N ASP A 206 -25.32 4.36 7.12
CA ASP A 206 -26.78 4.45 6.94
C ASP A 206 -27.17 4.60 5.48
N THR A 207 -26.53 5.55 4.79
CA THR A 207 -26.77 5.75 3.35
C THR A 207 -26.34 4.52 2.53
N ALA A 208 -25.25 3.84 2.91
CA ALA A 208 -24.82 2.63 2.20
C ALA A 208 -25.83 1.49 2.35
N VAL A 209 -26.41 1.32 3.55
CA VAL A 209 -27.49 0.34 3.77
C VAL A 209 -28.72 0.63 2.91
N GLU A 210 -29.06 1.92 2.73
CA GLU A 210 -30.18 2.33 1.87
C GLU A 210 -29.91 2.12 0.37
N GLU A 211 -28.64 2.27 -0.05
CA GLU A 211 -28.21 2.17 -1.45
C GLU A 211 -27.86 0.74 -1.89
N ALA A 212 -27.54 -0.16 -0.94
CA ALA A 212 -27.14 -1.53 -1.23
C ALA A 212 -28.29 -2.36 -1.78
N ASP A 213 -27.99 -3.19 -2.80
CA ASP A 213 -28.94 -4.18 -3.33
C ASP A 213 -28.97 -5.49 -2.49
N THR A 214 -28.10 -5.61 -1.47
CA THR A 214 -28.05 -6.73 -0.51
C THR A 214 -28.68 -6.34 0.83
N ASP A 215 -29.26 -7.31 1.54
CA ASP A 215 -29.81 -7.09 2.87
C ASP A 215 -28.67 -6.97 3.89
N ILE A 216 -28.47 -5.78 4.45
CA ILE A 216 -27.53 -5.53 5.55
C ILE A 216 -28.32 -5.48 6.84
N ASP A 217 -28.31 -6.59 7.57
CA ASP A 217 -29.18 -6.81 8.71
C ASP A 217 -28.65 -6.13 10.00
N THR A 218 -27.33 -5.95 10.12
CA THR A 218 -26.70 -5.47 11.35
C THR A 218 -25.64 -4.42 11.07
N VAL A 219 -25.71 -3.30 11.79
CA VAL A 219 -24.67 -2.26 11.82
C VAL A 219 -24.13 -2.15 13.24
N LEU A 220 -22.87 -2.56 13.43
CA LEU A 220 -22.15 -2.39 14.70
C LEU A 220 -21.49 -1.02 14.73
N VAL A 221 -21.85 -0.22 15.73
CA VAL A 221 -21.40 1.17 15.84
C VAL A 221 -20.43 1.33 17.00
N TRP A 222 -19.15 1.55 16.71
CA TRP A 222 -18.18 1.99 17.70
C TRP A 222 -18.44 3.45 18.07
N GLU A 223 -18.20 3.80 19.32
CA GLU A 223 -18.19 5.18 19.79
C GLU A 223 -16.74 5.67 19.86
N ARG A 224 -16.44 6.79 19.18
CA ARG A 224 -15.10 7.39 19.17
C ARG A 224 -14.61 7.74 20.59
N HIS A 225 -15.52 8.17 21.44
CA HIS A 225 -15.31 8.35 22.86
C HIS A 225 -16.04 7.22 23.59
N ALA A 226 -15.29 6.26 24.11
CA ALA A 226 -15.80 5.01 24.65
C ALA A 226 -17.03 5.18 25.58
N GLY A 227 -18.16 4.61 25.18
CA GLY A 227 -19.44 4.67 25.90
C GLY A 227 -20.21 5.99 25.76
N GLU A 228 -19.77 6.89 24.89
CA GLU A 228 -20.44 8.17 24.62
C GLU A 228 -20.64 8.34 23.10
N LEU A 229 -21.82 7.96 22.63
CA LEU A 229 -22.21 8.19 21.24
C LEU A 229 -22.27 9.70 20.96
N HIS A 230 -21.74 10.12 19.81
CA HIS A 230 -21.83 11.52 19.40
C HIS A 230 -23.30 11.97 19.32
N PRO A 231 -23.67 13.15 19.86
CA PRO A 231 -25.09 13.58 19.98
C PRO A 231 -25.84 13.69 18.65
N GLU A 232 -25.13 13.82 17.53
CA GLU A 232 -25.70 13.90 16.17
C GLU A 232 -25.75 12.54 15.47
N ALA A 233 -25.16 11.48 16.05
CA ALA A 233 -25.27 10.15 15.46
C ALA A 233 -26.65 9.54 15.80
N GLU A 234 -27.36 9.13 14.78
CA GLU A 234 -28.66 8.45 14.93
C GLU A 234 -28.45 6.93 15.02
N VAL A 235 -29.27 6.27 15.85
CA VAL A 235 -29.28 4.81 16.03
C VAL A 235 -30.63 4.28 15.56
N GLU A 236 -30.63 3.39 14.61
CA GLU A 236 -31.85 2.74 14.10
C GLU A 236 -32.17 1.49 14.92
N GLU A 237 -33.32 1.51 15.63
CA GLU A 237 -33.74 0.40 16.48
C GLU A 237 -33.98 -0.88 15.66
N GLY A 238 -33.37 -1.98 16.08
CA GLY A 238 -33.50 -3.30 15.45
C GLY A 238 -32.44 -3.61 14.39
N ARG A 239 -31.65 -2.61 13.96
CA ARG A 239 -30.51 -2.78 13.04
C ARG A 239 -29.18 -2.44 13.70
N ASP A 240 -29.13 -1.29 14.40
CA ASP A 240 -27.89 -0.77 14.94
C ASP A 240 -27.63 -1.28 16.35
N VAL A 241 -26.41 -1.68 16.62
CA VAL A 241 -25.96 -2.14 17.93
C VAL A 241 -24.71 -1.38 18.36
N LEU A 242 -24.76 -0.76 19.53
CA LEU A 242 -23.59 -0.06 20.09
C LEU A 242 -22.55 -1.06 20.57
N VAL A 243 -21.33 -0.91 20.09
CA VAL A 243 -20.24 -1.84 20.42
C VAL A 243 -19.88 -1.76 21.89
N SER A 244 -19.95 -0.59 22.54
CA SER A 244 -19.68 -0.46 23.98
C SER A 244 -20.62 -1.28 24.87
N GLU A 245 -21.89 -1.46 24.45
CA GLU A 245 -22.86 -2.32 25.17
C GLU A 245 -22.42 -3.78 25.06
N LEU A 246 -22.12 -4.27 23.85
CA LEU A 246 -21.65 -5.63 23.63
C LEU A 246 -20.33 -5.92 24.35
N LEU A 247 -19.36 -4.99 24.31
CA LEU A 247 -18.08 -5.15 25.02
C LEU A 247 -18.26 -5.20 26.53
N THR A 248 -19.27 -4.50 27.08
CA THR A 248 -19.61 -4.54 28.50
C THR A 248 -20.21 -5.89 28.89
N GLU A 249 -21.11 -6.42 28.08
CA GLU A 249 -21.69 -7.75 28.28
C GLU A 249 -20.62 -8.84 28.20
N ASN A 250 -19.64 -8.65 27.30
CA ASN A 250 -18.54 -9.56 27.03
C ASN A 250 -17.25 -9.25 27.81
N GLU A 251 -17.29 -8.47 28.90
CA GLU A 251 -16.09 -8.00 29.62
C GLU A 251 -15.11 -9.12 30.00
N ARG A 252 -15.61 -10.34 30.22
CA ARG A 252 -14.82 -11.51 30.64
C ARG A 252 -14.75 -12.61 29.57
N ALA A 253 -15.16 -12.30 28.37
CA ALA A 253 -15.20 -13.28 27.31
C ALA A 253 -13.80 -13.84 27.00
N ARG A 254 -13.78 -15.10 26.71
CA ARG A 254 -12.64 -15.83 26.14
C ARG A 254 -13.19 -16.68 25.00
N VAL A 255 -12.77 -16.34 23.81
CA VAL A 255 -13.12 -17.06 22.60
C VAL A 255 -11.87 -17.77 22.12
N GLU A 256 -11.90 -19.08 22.06
CA GLU A 256 -10.75 -19.83 21.53
C GLU A 256 -10.58 -19.51 20.03
N PRO A 257 -9.33 -19.36 19.56
CA PRO A 257 -9.06 -19.14 18.14
C PRO A 257 -9.53 -20.36 17.33
N VAL A 258 -10.25 -20.11 16.24
CA VAL A 258 -10.71 -21.18 15.34
C VAL A 258 -9.53 -21.62 14.47
N SER A 259 -9.28 -22.94 14.42
CA SER A 259 -8.29 -23.52 13.51
C SER A 259 -8.71 -23.26 12.06
N ARG A 260 -7.83 -22.68 11.25
CA ARG A 260 -8.07 -22.38 9.84
C ARG A 260 -7.09 -23.14 8.97
N ASP A 261 -7.58 -23.72 7.88
CA ASP A 261 -6.69 -24.25 6.84
C ASP A 261 -5.84 -23.12 6.26
N ALA A 262 -4.62 -23.42 5.84
CA ALA A 262 -3.71 -22.45 5.22
C ALA A 262 -4.35 -21.72 4.01
N GLU A 263 -5.24 -22.40 3.30
CA GLU A 263 -5.96 -21.90 2.13
C GLU A 263 -7.27 -21.16 2.44
N ASP A 264 -7.75 -21.21 3.69
CA ASP A 264 -8.95 -20.47 4.10
C ASP A 264 -8.76 -18.95 3.95
N ILE A 265 -9.83 -18.26 3.54
CA ILE A 265 -9.82 -16.81 3.33
C ILE A 265 -9.57 -16.09 4.67
N LEU A 266 -8.60 -15.17 4.67
CA LEU A 266 -8.37 -14.26 5.79
C LEU A 266 -9.10 -12.93 5.58
N PHE A 267 -9.00 -12.35 4.39
CA PHE A 267 -9.65 -11.09 4.06
C PHE A 267 -9.85 -10.89 2.56
N LEU A 268 -10.73 -9.93 2.25
CA LEU A 268 -10.96 -9.40 0.91
C LEU A 268 -10.52 -7.94 0.86
N MET A 269 -9.71 -7.58 -0.14
CA MET A 269 -9.33 -6.18 -0.37
C MET A 269 -9.85 -5.72 -1.72
N TYR A 270 -10.82 -4.81 -1.71
CA TYR A 270 -11.40 -4.29 -2.94
C TYR A 270 -10.59 -3.14 -3.53
N THR A 271 -10.15 -3.33 -4.78
CA THR A 271 -9.46 -2.32 -5.58
C THR A 271 -10.34 -1.82 -6.72
N SER A 272 -10.02 -0.62 -7.26
CA SER A 272 -10.71 -0.08 -8.44
C SER A 272 -10.37 -0.92 -9.67
N GLY A 273 -11.39 -1.50 -10.31
CA GLY A 273 -11.22 -2.21 -11.59
C GLY A 273 -11.29 -1.27 -12.79
N THR A 274 -10.65 -1.65 -13.89
CA THR A 274 -10.71 -0.95 -15.18
C THR A 274 -12.14 -0.91 -15.76
N THR A 275 -13.00 -1.85 -15.34
CA THR A 275 -14.40 -1.98 -15.79
C THR A 275 -15.41 -1.19 -14.94
N GLY A 276 -14.95 -0.41 -13.96
CA GLY A 276 -15.80 0.41 -13.08
C GLY A 276 -16.39 -0.32 -11.87
N LYS A 277 -16.44 -1.67 -11.86
CA LYS A 277 -16.83 -2.42 -10.66
C LYS A 277 -15.62 -2.78 -9.82
N PRO A 278 -15.70 -2.67 -8.48
CA PRO A 278 -14.59 -3.07 -7.61
C PRO A 278 -14.27 -4.56 -7.78
N LYS A 279 -12.99 -4.93 -7.64
CA LYS A 279 -12.52 -6.31 -7.63
C LYS A 279 -11.96 -6.65 -6.26
N GLY A 280 -12.43 -7.72 -5.66
CA GLY A 280 -11.97 -8.21 -4.36
C GLY A 280 -10.76 -9.12 -4.54
N ALA A 281 -9.56 -8.64 -4.22
CA ALA A 281 -8.41 -9.52 -4.09
C ALA A 281 -8.62 -10.40 -2.85
N GLN A 282 -8.69 -11.71 -3.06
CA GLN A 282 -8.88 -12.69 -2.00
C GLN A 282 -7.53 -13.17 -1.49
N HIS A 283 -7.27 -12.98 -0.20
CA HIS A 283 -6.05 -13.44 0.43
C HIS A 283 -6.32 -14.58 1.42
N ARG A 284 -5.48 -15.64 1.31
CA ARG A 284 -5.51 -16.82 2.16
C ARG A 284 -4.81 -16.58 3.49
N THR A 285 -5.07 -17.43 4.49
CA THR A 285 -4.52 -17.26 5.83
C THR A 285 -3.03 -17.63 5.91
N GLY A 286 -2.66 -18.84 5.53
CA GLY A 286 -1.32 -19.39 5.76
C GLY A 286 -0.25 -18.72 4.89
N GLY A 287 -0.44 -18.74 3.57
CA GLY A 287 0.53 -18.18 2.63
C GLY A 287 0.75 -16.69 2.82
N TYR A 288 -0.34 -15.92 2.96
CA TYR A 288 -0.23 -14.48 3.18
C TYR A 288 0.47 -14.14 4.50
N LEU A 289 0.04 -14.73 5.63
CA LEU A 289 0.60 -14.40 6.94
C LEU A 289 2.09 -14.76 7.02
N SER A 290 2.50 -15.93 6.50
CA SER A 290 3.90 -16.35 6.39
C SER A 290 4.73 -15.33 5.60
N TYR A 291 4.20 -14.90 4.44
CA TYR A 291 4.89 -13.99 3.55
C TYR A 291 5.07 -12.58 4.16
N VAL A 292 4.02 -12.03 4.79
CA VAL A 292 4.12 -10.70 5.41
C VAL A 292 4.96 -10.71 6.69
N ALA A 293 4.97 -11.80 7.46
CA ALA A 293 5.89 -11.97 8.58
C ALA A 293 7.34 -12.04 8.09
N GLY A 294 7.63 -12.85 7.05
CA GLY A 294 8.94 -12.97 6.44
C GLY A 294 9.46 -11.64 5.89
N THR A 295 8.66 -10.94 5.09
CA THR A 295 9.06 -9.65 4.53
C THR A 295 9.13 -8.53 5.56
N SER A 296 8.33 -8.56 6.62
CA SER A 296 8.49 -7.64 7.76
C SER A 296 9.83 -7.84 8.46
N LYS A 297 10.24 -9.09 8.66
CA LYS A 297 11.53 -9.40 9.27
C LYS A 297 12.71 -9.08 8.36
N TYR A 298 12.63 -9.40 7.06
CA TYR A 298 13.77 -9.33 6.14
C TYR A 298 13.95 -7.97 5.48
N VAL A 299 12.84 -7.32 5.12
CA VAL A 299 12.85 -6.05 4.40
C VAL A 299 12.72 -4.85 5.34
N LEU A 300 11.75 -4.92 6.26
CA LEU A 300 11.55 -3.86 7.25
C LEU A 300 12.53 -4.00 8.42
N ASP A 301 13.25 -5.14 8.49
CA ASP A 301 14.24 -5.44 9.52
C ASP A 301 13.68 -5.32 10.95
N ILE A 302 12.42 -5.71 11.12
CA ILE A 302 11.68 -5.58 12.38
C ILE A 302 12.18 -6.61 13.39
N GLU A 303 12.51 -6.13 14.58
CA GLU A 303 12.77 -6.90 15.79
C GLU A 303 11.61 -6.71 16.80
N PRO A 304 11.37 -7.69 17.70
CA PRO A 304 10.29 -7.55 18.67
C PRO A 304 10.40 -6.34 19.61
N GLU A 305 11.61 -5.84 19.84
CA GLU A 305 11.91 -4.70 20.71
C GLU A 305 11.69 -3.35 20.02
N ASP A 306 11.59 -3.32 18.69
CA ASP A 306 11.43 -2.08 17.93
C ASP A 306 10.09 -1.39 18.17
N THR A 307 10.11 -0.09 18.07
CA THR A 307 8.92 0.74 17.84
C THR A 307 8.83 1.06 16.34
N TYR A 308 7.89 0.43 15.68
CA TYR A 308 7.68 0.53 14.24
C TYR A 308 6.49 1.46 13.93
N TRP A 309 6.65 2.38 12.99
CA TRP A 309 5.56 3.22 12.54
C TRP A 309 5.38 3.17 11.02
N CYS A 310 4.29 2.57 10.59
CA CYS A 310 3.80 2.72 9.22
C CYS A 310 2.75 3.83 9.17
N ALA A 311 3.07 4.90 8.42
CA ALA A 311 2.19 6.07 8.26
C ALA A 311 1.16 5.89 7.11
N ALA A 312 0.88 4.67 6.70
CA ALA A 312 -0.20 4.33 5.78
C ALA A 312 -1.54 4.18 6.50
N ASP A 313 -2.60 3.92 5.74
CA ASP A 313 -3.94 3.66 6.27
C ASP A 313 -4.26 2.16 6.17
N ILE A 314 -4.90 1.59 7.19
CA ILE A 314 -5.30 0.18 7.21
C ILE A 314 -6.37 -0.12 6.16
N GLY A 315 -7.11 0.87 5.68
CA GLY A 315 -8.03 0.74 4.55
C GLY A 315 -7.38 0.35 3.22
N TRP A 316 -6.03 0.20 3.19
CA TRP A 316 -5.24 -0.29 2.07
C TRP A 316 -4.42 -1.52 2.46
N ILE A 317 -3.96 -2.27 1.46
CA ILE A 317 -3.17 -3.48 1.71
C ILE A 317 -1.91 -3.21 2.54
N THR A 318 -1.27 -2.04 2.40
CA THR A 318 -0.10 -1.66 3.19
C THR A 318 -0.41 -1.69 4.68
N GLY A 319 -1.58 -1.23 5.09
CA GLY A 319 -1.98 -1.26 6.49
C GLY A 319 -2.30 -2.67 6.99
N HIS A 320 -2.91 -3.52 6.16
CA HIS A 320 -3.10 -4.93 6.51
C HIS A 320 -1.77 -5.63 6.72
N SER A 321 -0.89 -5.56 5.73
CA SER A 321 0.38 -6.29 5.72
C SER A 321 1.39 -5.73 6.73
N TYR A 322 1.48 -4.39 6.85
CA TYR A 322 2.59 -3.73 7.56
C TYR A 322 2.16 -2.74 8.65
N ILE A 323 0.91 -2.76 9.10
CA ILE A 323 0.49 -2.17 10.39
C ILE A 323 -0.01 -3.28 11.30
N VAL A 324 -0.82 -4.21 10.76
CA VAL A 324 -1.52 -5.22 11.56
C VAL A 324 -0.78 -6.56 11.50
N TYR A 325 -0.88 -7.30 10.39
CA TYR A 325 -0.50 -8.72 10.38
C TYR A 325 1.00 -8.97 10.52
N GLY A 326 1.84 -8.38 9.67
CA GLY A 326 3.29 -8.63 9.70
C GLY A 326 3.96 -8.20 11.01
N PRO A 327 3.85 -6.93 11.43
CA PRO A 327 4.46 -6.45 12.67
C PRO A 327 3.96 -7.16 13.92
N LEU A 328 2.64 -7.37 14.05
CA LEU A 328 2.08 -8.05 15.23
C LEU A 328 2.44 -9.52 15.25
N ALA A 329 2.55 -10.20 14.09
CA ALA A 329 3.05 -11.58 14.04
C ALA A 329 4.49 -11.68 14.56
N LEU A 330 5.32 -10.65 14.39
CA LEU A 330 6.68 -10.62 14.94
C LEU A 330 6.77 -10.13 16.40
N GLY A 331 5.66 -9.71 17.00
CA GLY A 331 5.62 -9.30 18.40
C GLY A 331 6.16 -7.90 18.67
N THR A 332 6.23 -7.02 17.65
CA THR A 332 6.74 -5.66 17.78
C THR A 332 5.68 -4.65 18.23
N THR A 333 6.09 -3.43 18.51
CA THR A 333 5.20 -2.31 18.82
C THR A 333 4.85 -1.53 17.55
N SER A 334 3.58 -1.48 17.15
CA SER A 334 3.10 -0.73 16.00
C SER A 334 2.46 0.59 16.40
N VAL A 335 2.91 1.70 15.79
CA VAL A 335 2.36 3.04 16.02
C VAL A 335 1.28 3.34 14.98
N MET A 336 0.17 3.90 15.42
CA MET A 336 -0.95 4.32 14.58
C MET A 336 -1.33 5.77 14.89
N ARG A 337 -1.80 6.48 13.89
CA ARG A 337 -2.28 7.85 14.05
C ARG A 337 -3.59 8.11 13.31
N GLU A 338 -4.56 8.72 14.01
CA GLU A 338 -5.75 9.32 13.41
C GLU A 338 -5.43 10.74 12.93
N GLY A 339 -5.99 11.16 11.80
CA GLY A 339 -6.00 12.55 11.38
C GLY A 339 -5.01 12.90 10.27
N ALA A 340 -4.85 14.20 10.03
CA ALA A 340 -4.03 14.73 8.95
C ALA A 340 -2.57 14.95 9.39
N PRO A 341 -1.59 14.74 8.49
CA PRO A 341 -0.17 14.87 8.84
C PRO A 341 0.28 16.32 9.10
N ASP A 342 -0.56 17.31 8.77
CA ASP A 342 -0.31 18.74 8.97
C ASP A 342 -1.09 19.34 10.16
N HIS A 343 -1.85 18.56 10.88
CA HIS A 343 -2.65 19.01 12.00
C HIS A 343 -2.23 18.31 13.32
N PRO A 344 -2.13 19.01 14.44
CA PRO A 344 -2.37 20.45 14.66
C PRO A 344 -1.25 21.37 14.09
N HIS A 345 -0.14 20.81 13.65
CA HIS A 345 0.97 21.53 13.02
C HIS A 345 1.82 20.60 12.14
N LYS A 346 2.57 21.18 11.21
CA LYS A 346 3.39 20.44 10.23
C LYS A 346 4.55 19.62 10.81
N GLY A 347 4.84 19.75 12.10
CA GLY A 347 5.87 18.99 12.81
C GLY A 347 5.34 17.78 13.58
N VAL A 348 4.04 17.54 13.57
CA VAL A 348 3.40 16.51 14.43
C VAL A 348 3.92 15.10 14.17
N THR A 349 4.26 14.76 12.94
CA THR A 349 4.87 13.46 12.61
C THR A 349 6.17 13.24 13.39
N TRP A 350 7.02 14.25 13.40
CA TRP A 350 8.32 14.19 14.07
C TRP A 350 8.20 14.24 15.59
N GLU A 351 7.21 15.00 16.10
CA GLU A 351 6.86 15.02 17.54
C GLU A 351 6.41 13.64 18.04
N ILE A 352 5.65 12.90 17.23
CA ILE A 352 5.21 11.54 17.55
C ILE A 352 6.41 10.58 17.48
N ALA A 353 7.25 10.70 16.46
CA ALA A 353 8.47 9.89 16.32
C ALA A 353 9.41 10.06 17.53
N GLU A 354 9.68 11.31 17.95
CA GLU A 354 10.46 11.60 19.16
C GLU A 354 9.80 11.04 20.42
N ARG A 355 8.51 11.25 20.58
CA ARG A 355 7.76 10.85 21.79
C ARG A 355 7.75 9.35 22.03
N HIS A 356 7.70 8.57 20.97
CA HIS A 356 7.60 7.12 21.04
C HIS A 356 8.91 6.40 20.68
N ASP A 357 9.98 7.16 20.49
CA ASP A 357 11.29 6.62 20.17
C ASP A 357 11.22 5.62 18.99
N VAL A 358 10.67 6.10 17.87
CA VAL A 358 10.41 5.26 16.70
C VAL A 358 11.70 4.86 16.01
N ASP A 359 11.96 3.56 15.92
CA ASP A 359 13.16 2.97 15.31
C ASP A 359 13.04 2.86 13.79
N ILE A 360 11.85 2.50 13.30
CA ILE A 360 11.61 2.22 11.88
C ILE A 360 10.40 3.02 11.39
N PHE A 361 10.59 3.77 10.30
CA PHE A 361 9.55 4.61 9.72
C PHE A 361 9.22 4.21 8.28
N HIS A 362 7.98 3.76 8.03
CA HIS A 362 7.45 3.34 6.73
C HIS A 362 6.41 4.33 6.23
N THR A 363 6.65 4.95 5.05
CA THR A 363 5.78 6.00 4.52
C THR A 363 5.70 5.96 2.99
N SER A 364 5.01 6.92 2.37
CA SER A 364 4.93 7.04 0.92
C SER A 364 5.83 8.15 0.37
N PRO A 365 6.34 8.04 -0.88
CA PRO A 365 7.03 9.12 -1.55
C PRO A 365 6.21 10.42 -1.63
N THR A 366 4.90 10.34 -1.75
CA THR A 366 3.98 11.50 -1.67
C THR A 366 4.10 12.20 -0.31
N ALA A 367 4.17 11.47 0.80
CA ALA A 367 4.37 12.07 2.11
C ALA A 367 5.76 12.72 2.21
N VAL A 368 6.81 12.08 1.69
CA VAL A 368 8.17 12.64 1.64
C VAL A 368 8.18 13.97 0.87
N ARG A 369 7.57 14.02 -0.32
CA ARG A 369 7.46 15.27 -1.10
C ARG A 369 6.68 16.36 -0.36
N MET A 370 5.64 15.99 0.37
CA MET A 370 4.88 16.91 1.22
C MET A 370 5.76 17.49 2.34
N TYR A 371 6.53 16.66 3.05
CA TYR A 371 7.47 17.11 4.07
C TYR A 371 8.56 18.00 3.48
N MET A 372 9.11 17.63 2.32
CA MET A 372 10.09 18.42 1.56
C MET A 372 9.54 19.81 1.20
N LYS A 373 8.28 19.90 0.74
CA LYS A 373 7.60 21.16 0.46
C LYS A 373 7.42 22.03 1.72
N TRP A 374 7.18 21.44 2.88
CA TRP A 374 7.09 22.20 4.14
C TRP A 374 8.45 22.68 4.64
N GLY A 375 9.50 21.94 4.33
CA GLY A 375 10.90 22.29 4.59
C GLY A 375 11.45 21.64 5.86
N GLU A 376 12.78 21.55 5.88
CA GLU A 376 13.61 20.89 6.91
C GLU A 376 13.48 21.51 8.31
N LYS A 377 12.96 22.73 8.41
CA LYS A 377 12.76 23.42 9.71
C LYS A 377 11.79 22.70 10.65
N TYR A 378 10.89 21.83 10.11
CA TYR A 378 9.93 21.12 10.94
C TYR A 378 10.55 19.87 11.58
N PRO A 379 11.17 18.93 10.85
CA PRO A 379 11.87 17.82 11.48
C PRO A 379 13.02 18.30 12.40
N ALA A 380 13.74 19.34 12.03
CA ALA A 380 14.87 19.88 12.81
C ALA A 380 14.49 20.43 14.23
N GLN A 381 13.22 20.45 14.60
CA GLN A 381 12.77 20.87 15.93
C GLN A 381 12.70 19.72 16.94
N TYR A 382 12.82 18.49 16.49
CA TYR A 382 12.61 17.28 17.27
C TYR A 382 13.84 16.40 17.25
N ASP A 383 14.05 15.64 18.32
CA ASP A 383 15.18 14.72 18.51
C ASP A 383 14.69 13.27 18.30
N PHE A 384 14.76 12.78 17.06
CA PHE A 384 14.41 11.43 16.68
C PHE A 384 15.52 10.84 15.79
N GLU A 385 15.68 9.54 15.86
CA GLU A 385 16.69 8.80 15.09
C GLU A 385 16.09 7.50 14.57
N PHE A 386 15.82 7.45 13.25
CA PHE A 386 15.42 6.21 12.61
C PHE A 386 16.64 5.39 12.22
N ARG A 387 16.70 4.13 12.63
CA ARG A 387 17.71 3.21 12.10
C ARG A 387 17.41 2.74 10.69
N HIS A 388 16.10 2.64 10.35
CA HIS A 388 15.62 2.18 9.05
C HIS A 388 14.41 2.99 8.60
N MET A 389 14.38 3.32 7.31
CA MET A 389 13.27 4.04 6.69
C MET A 389 12.88 3.36 5.38
N THR A 390 11.58 3.33 5.09
CA THR A 390 11.10 2.67 3.88
C THR A 390 10.04 3.49 3.17
N THR A 391 9.93 3.32 1.84
CA THR A 391 8.90 3.96 1.02
C THR A 391 8.07 2.93 0.27
N VAL A 392 6.80 3.26 0.03
CA VAL A 392 5.78 2.37 -0.55
C VAL A 392 4.74 3.11 -1.37
N GLY A 393 4.18 2.41 -2.35
CA GLY A 393 2.97 2.81 -3.08
C GLY A 393 3.20 3.52 -4.40
N GLU A 394 4.37 4.08 -4.61
CA GLU A 394 4.83 4.68 -5.86
C GLU A 394 6.37 4.77 -5.87
N PRO A 395 7.02 4.83 -7.04
CA PRO A 395 8.47 5.03 -7.10
C PRO A 395 8.88 6.35 -6.47
N ILE A 396 9.95 6.33 -5.64
CA ILE A 396 10.52 7.55 -5.08
C ILE A 396 11.50 8.19 -6.05
N GLN A 397 11.35 9.50 -6.28
CA GLN A 397 12.27 10.28 -7.11
C GLN A 397 13.62 10.48 -6.40
N PRO A 398 14.76 10.48 -7.13
CA PRO A 398 16.09 10.64 -6.52
C PRO A 398 16.22 11.86 -5.61
N GLU A 399 15.66 13.02 -5.99
CA GLU A 399 15.73 14.24 -5.19
C GLU A 399 14.97 14.10 -3.86
N ALA A 400 13.79 13.46 -3.90
CA ALA A 400 13.00 13.21 -2.70
C ALA A 400 13.68 12.19 -1.80
N TRP A 401 14.29 11.15 -2.39
CA TRP A 401 15.10 10.17 -1.67
C TRP A 401 16.28 10.81 -0.96
N LEU A 402 17.06 11.66 -1.67
CA LEU A 402 18.24 12.38 -1.11
C LEU A 402 17.81 13.33 0.01
N TRP A 403 16.69 14.04 -0.16
CA TRP A 403 16.15 14.91 0.89
C TRP A 403 15.76 14.10 2.12
N TYR A 404 15.09 12.96 1.91
CA TYR A 404 14.65 12.05 2.97
C TYR A 404 15.84 11.47 3.72
N TYR A 405 16.88 11.01 3.00
CA TYR A 405 18.12 10.52 3.58
C TYR A 405 18.83 11.57 4.43
N LYS A 406 18.94 12.80 3.91
CA LYS A 406 19.69 13.87 4.55
C LYS A 406 18.97 14.48 5.75
N HIS A 407 17.68 14.78 5.62
CA HIS A 407 16.97 15.62 6.59
C HIS A 407 16.11 14.82 7.57
N ILE A 408 15.81 13.57 7.27
CA ILE A 408 15.05 12.68 8.13
C ILE A 408 15.91 11.53 8.63
N GLY A 409 16.72 10.95 7.77
CA GLY A 409 17.61 9.84 8.09
C GLY A 409 19.00 10.27 8.63
N ASN A 410 19.25 11.56 8.79
CA ASN A 410 20.50 12.12 9.32
C ASN A 410 21.78 11.61 8.59
N GLU A 411 21.64 11.19 7.32
CA GLU A 411 22.69 10.55 6.49
C GLU A 411 23.22 9.22 7.10
N GLU A 412 22.49 8.61 8.04
CA GLU A 412 22.85 7.38 8.75
C GLU A 412 21.82 6.26 8.56
N ALA A 413 20.52 6.59 8.49
CA ALA A 413 19.46 5.61 8.33
C ALA A 413 19.54 4.87 6.98
N VAL A 414 19.26 3.57 7.01
CA VAL A 414 19.12 2.79 5.78
C VAL A 414 17.75 3.07 5.16
N ILE A 415 17.71 3.35 3.85
CA ILE A 415 16.46 3.59 3.12
C ILE A 415 16.28 2.53 2.04
N VAL A 416 15.11 1.88 2.02
CA VAL A 416 14.70 1.02 0.91
C VAL A 416 13.36 1.46 0.35
N ASP A 417 13.25 1.49 -0.98
CA ASP A 417 11.99 1.63 -1.67
C ASP A 417 11.40 0.25 -1.92
N THR A 418 10.09 0.11 -1.83
CA THR A 418 9.44 -1.20 -1.92
C THR A 418 8.42 -1.19 -3.06
N TRP A 419 8.56 -2.13 -3.99
CA TRP A 419 7.56 -2.37 -5.01
C TRP A 419 6.77 -3.65 -4.71
N TRP A 420 5.47 -3.51 -4.70
CA TRP A 420 4.49 -4.57 -4.53
C TRP A 420 3.08 -4.02 -4.76
N GLN A 421 2.09 -4.88 -4.74
CA GLN A 421 0.69 -4.56 -5.07
C GLN A 421 -0.26 -5.16 -4.04
N THR A 422 -1.54 -4.77 -4.06
CA THR A 422 -2.59 -5.44 -3.28
C THR A 422 -2.61 -6.93 -3.59
N GLU A 423 -2.47 -7.25 -4.85
CA GLU A 423 -2.49 -8.59 -5.41
C GLU A 423 -1.28 -9.45 -4.99
N THR A 424 -0.18 -8.83 -4.62
CA THR A 424 1.03 -9.56 -4.21
C THR A 424 1.10 -9.86 -2.71
N GLY A 425 0.24 -9.22 -1.92
CA GLY A 425 0.15 -9.38 -0.47
C GLY A 425 1.30 -8.78 0.32
N GLY A 426 2.51 -8.76 -0.23
CA GLY A 426 3.72 -8.23 0.39
C GLY A 426 4.80 -7.84 -0.62
N HIS A 427 5.97 -7.43 -0.13
CA HIS A 427 7.08 -6.91 -0.93
C HIS A 427 7.60 -7.95 -1.93
N LEU A 428 7.80 -7.58 -3.20
CA LEU A 428 8.40 -8.43 -4.23
C LEU A 428 9.76 -7.90 -4.73
N ILE A 429 9.88 -6.58 -4.91
CA ILE A 429 11.11 -5.95 -5.37
C ILE A 429 11.49 -4.85 -4.39
N THR A 430 12.62 -5.05 -3.73
CA THR A 430 13.23 -4.11 -2.79
C THR A 430 14.62 -4.61 -2.38
N ASN A 431 15.44 -3.76 -1.81
CA ASN A 431 16.69 -4.21 -1.21
C ASN A 431 16.46 -4.92 0.12
N LEU A 432 17.25 -5.94 0.41
CA LEU A 432 17.49 -6.37 1.79
C LEU A 432 18.45 -5.38 2.43
N PRO A 433 18.04 -4.68 3.50
CA PRO A 433 18.68 -3.43 3.93
C PRO A 433 20.15 -3.56 4.36
N ALA A 434 20.59 -4.74 4.77
CA ALA A 434 21.98 -4.98 5.18
C ALA A 434 22.83 -5.68 4.10
N ILE A 435 22.26 -6.01 2.93
CA ILE A 435 22.95 -6.77 1.88
C ILE A 435 23.29 -5.87 0.68
N GLN A 436 22.30 -5.13 0.16
CA GLN A 436 22.50 -4.31 -1.03
C GLN A 436 22.78 -2.85 -0.67
N ASP A 437 23.57 -2.19 -1.52
CA ASP A 437 23.77 -0.74 -1.44
C ASP A 437 22.45 -0.01 -1.79
N MET A 438 22.15 1.10 -1.14
CA MET A 438 21.00 1.94 -1.45
C MET A 438 21.25 2.72 -2.74
N LYS A 439 20.26 2.74 -3.64
CA LYS A 439 20.33 3.46 -4.93
C LYS A 439 19.11 4.38 -5.07
N PRO A 440 19.29 5.71 -5.00
CA PRO A 440 18.19 6.66 -5.14
C PRO A 440 17.39 6.44 -6.43
N GLY A 441 16.06 6.38 -6.30
CA GLY A 441 15.15 6.20 -7.44
C GLY A 441 15.03 4.78 -7.96
N SER A 442 15.60 3.79 -7.26
CA SER A 442 15.47 2.37 -7.59
C SER A 442 14.60 1.64 -6.56
N ALA A 443 13.78 0.72 -7.03
CA ALA A 443 13.07 -0.21 -6.15
C ALA A 443 13.99 -1.30 -5.56
N GLY A 444 15.21 -1.46 -6.08
CA GLY A 444 16.15 -2.44 -5.57
C GLY A 444 16.20 -3.74 -6.38
N HIS A 445 16.33 -4.86 -5.68
CA HIS A 445 16.47 -6.21 -6.24
C HIS A 445 15.20 -7.03 -5.99
N ALA A 446 15.11 -8.21 -6.59
CA ALA A 446 14.08 -9.17 -6.22
C ALA A 446 14.22 -9.59 -4.74
N CYS A 447 13.12 -9.73 -4.02
CA CYS A 447 13.13 -10.42 -2.74
C CYS A 447 13.55 -11.90 -2.91
N PRO A 448 14.10 -12.54 -1.87
CA PRO A 448 14.43 -13.96 -1.92
C PRO A 448 13.24 -14.81 -2.40
N GLY A 449 13.47 -15.72 -3.32
CA GLY A 449 12.43 -16.58 -3.89
C GLY A 449 11.60 -15.97 -5.02
N ILE A 450 11.67 -14.67 -5.26
CA ILE A 450 10.90 -13.99 -6.31
C ILE A 450 11.70 -13.93 -7.62
N GLN A 451 11.03 -14.18 -8.75
CA GLN A 451 11.62 -14.13 -10.07
C GLN A 451 10.95 -13.09 -10.98
N PRO A 452 11.28 -11.80 -10.82
CA PRO A 452 10.79 -10.77 -11.72
C PRO A 452 11.56 -10.81 -13.04
N ALA A 453 10.84 -10.59 -14.15
CA ALA A 453 11.42 -10.47 -15.47
C ALA A 453 10.82 -9.27 -16.21
N ILE A 454 11.50 -8.86 -17.29
CA ILE A 454 11.00 -7.82 -18.19
C ILE A 454 10.66 -8.46 -19.54
N TYR A 455 9.41 -8.31 -19.95
CA TYR A 455 8.94 -8.83 -21.25
C TYR A 455 8.69 -7.70 -22.24
N ASP A 456 8.93 -7.98 -23.52
CA ASP A 456 8.52 -7.06 -24.59
C ASP A 456 7.00 -7.14 -24.83
N ASP A 457 6.47 -6.25 -25.68
CA ASP A 457 5.03 -6.21 -25.99
C ASP A 457 4.52 -7.45 -26.77
N ASN A 458 5.43 -8.26 -27.29
CA ASN A 458 5.11 -9.51 -27.99
C ASN A 458 5.15 -10.73 -27.05
N GLY A 459 5.42 -10.52 -25.76
CA GLY A 459 5.52 -11.60 -24.78
C GLY A 459 6.88 -12.33 -24.77
N ASN A 460 7.93 -11.75 -25.36
CA ASN A 460 9.24 -12.36 -25.29
C ASN A 460 10.02 -11.83 -24.07
N PRO A 461 10.66 -12.72 -23.28
CA PRO A 461 11.52 -12.29 -22.19
C PRO A 461 12.73 -11.52 -22.73
N MET A 462 13.05 -10.40 -22.11
CA MET A 462 14.26 -9.65 -22.38
C MET A 462 15.43 -10.25 -21.59
N ALA A 463 16.65 -10.11 -22.13
CA ALA A 463 17.83 -10.54 -21.39
C ALA A 463 17.90 -9.83 -20.02
N PRO A 464 18.20 -10.55 -18.92
CA PRO A 464 18.41 -9.94 -17.62
C PRO A 464 19.44 -8.81 -17.68
N ALA A 465 19.22 -7.77 -16.89
CA ALA A 465 20.08 -6.58 -16.82
C ALA A 465 20.35 -5.92 -18.19
N SER A 466 19.37 -5.98 -19.10
CA SER A 466 19.50 -5.38 -20.45
C SER A 466 19.51 -3.85 -20.43
N GLY A 467 19.01 -3.22 -19.37
CA GLY A 467 18.80 -1.79 -19.28
C GLY A 467 17.65 -1.26 -20.15
N ARG A 468 16.82 -2.15 -20.72
CA ARG A 468 15.69 -1.79 -21.58
C ARG A 468 14.38 -1.84 -20.80
N ALA A 469 13.52 -0.89 -21.06
CA ALA A 469 12.17 -0.84 -20.51
C ALA A 469 11.25 -1.88 -21.15
N GLY A 470 10.34 -2.43 -20.35
CA GLY A 470 9.32 -3.37 -20.81
C GLY A 470 8.25 -3.62 -19.75
N ASN A 471 7.48 -4.68 -19.95
CA ASN A 471 6.42 -5.09 -19.03
C ASN A 471 7.04 -5.90 -17.89
N LEU A 472 6.74 -5.48 -16.64
CA LEU A 472 7.16 -6.22 -15.45
C LEU A 472 6.25 -7.44 -15.28
N VAL A 473 6.87 -8.61 -15.15
CA VAL A 473 6.18 -9.87 -14.89
C VAL A 473 6.88 -10.63 -13.77
N ILE A 474 6.17 -11.57 -13.14
CA ILE A 474 6.73 -12.51 -12.18
C ILE A 474 6.57 -13.92 -12.73
N GLU A 475 7.70 -14.61 -12.92
CA GLU A 475 7.74 -15.92 -13.59
C GLU A 475 7.49 -17.10 -12.66
N ARG A 476 7.39 -16.87 -11.34
CA ARG A 476 7.23 -17.92 -10.34
C ARG A 476 6.24 -17.48 -9.26
N PRO A 477 5.27 -18.32 -8.86
CA PRO A 477 4.34 -17.99 -7.78
C PRO A 477 5.04 -17.84 -6.42
N TRP A 478 4.38 -17.16 -5.46
CA TRP A 478 4.87 -16.92 -4.10
C TRP A 478 3.71 -17.01 -3.10
N PRO A 479 3.97 -17.30 -1.82
CA PRO A 479 2.91 -17.58 -0.84
C PRO A 479 1.94 -16.41 -0.58
N GLY A 480 2.44 -15.16 -0.66
CA GLY A 480 1.66 -13.96 -0.37
C GLY A 480 0.72 -13.51 -1.47
N MET A 481 0.75 -14.13 -2.65
CA MET A 481 -0.09 -13.73 -3.78
C MET A 481 -1.58 -13.92 -3.49
N LEU A 482 -2.42 -13.11 -4.14
CA LEU A 482 -3.87 -13.32 -4.08
C LEU A 482 -4.23 -14.74 -4.57
N GLN A 483 -5.23 -15.32 -3.94
CA GLN A 483 -5.72 -16.65 -4.31
C GLN A 483 -6.56 -16.60 -5.59
N THR A 484 -7.43 -15.59 -5.70
CA THR A 484 -8.27 -15.30 -6.86
C THR A 484 -8.89 -13.90 -6.72
N VAL A 485 -9.69 -13.49 -7.69
CA VAL A 485 -10.65 -12.39 -7.55
C VAL A 485 -11.96 -12.97 -7.01
N TYR A 486 -12.36 -12.57 -5.81
CA TYR A 486 -13.53 -13.09 -5.11
C TYR A 486 -14.76 -13.11 -6.00
N GLY A 487 -15.38 -14.30 -6.12
CA GLY A 487 -16.55 -14.53 -6.94
C GLY A 487 -16.35 -14.45 -8.45
N ASN A 488 -15.07 -14.31 -8.96
CA ASN A 488 -14.84 -14.19 -10.40
C ASN A 488 -13.45 -14.69 -10.84
N ASP A 489 -13.28 -16.01 -10.87
CA ASP A 489 -12.05 -16.67 -11.29
C ASP A 489 -11.66 -16.35 -12.74
N GLN A 490 -12.63 -16.16 -13.63
CA GLN A 490 -12.34 -15.81 -15.02
C GLN A 490 -11.67 -14.44 -15.11
N ARG A 491 -12.11 -13.48 -14.29
CA ARG A 491 -11.49 -12.15 -14.21
C ARG A 491 -10.06 -12.22 -13.67
N PHE A 492 -9.79 -13.12 -12.73
CA PHE A 492 -8.43 -13.38 -12.23
C PHE A 492 -7.49 -13.84 -13.34
N ILE A 493 -7.94 -14.81 -14.16
CA ILE A 493 -7.17 -15.27 -15.31
C ILE A 493 -6.97 -14.14 -16.33
N ASP A 494 -8.05 -13.43 -16.67
CA ASP A 494 -8.03 -12.41 -17.72
C ASP A 494 -7.14 -11.20 -17.39
N GLU A 495 -7.13 -10.76 -16.12
CA GLU A 495 -6.41 -9.55 -15.70
C GLU A 495 -4.93 -9.80 -15.37
N TYR A 496 -4.57 -11.00 -14.89
CA TYR A 496 -3.23 -11.22 -14.34
C TYR A 496 -2.39 -12.27 -15.06
N TRP A 497 -2.99 -13.09 -15.92
CA TRP A 497 -2.28 -14.23 -16.49
C TRP A 497 -2.34 -14.32 -18.01
N ARG A 498 -3.48 -14.00 -18.61
CA ARG A 498 -3.78 -14.27 -20.03
C ARG A 498 -2.75 -13.75 -21.02
N ARG A 499 -2.17 -12.59 -20.74
CA ARG A 499 -1.37 -11.88 -21.73
C ARG A 499 -0.02 -12.56 -22.04
N PHE A 500 0.60 -13.14 -21.02
CA PHE A 500 1.97 -13.66 -21.10
C PHE A 500 2.07 -15.15 -20.82
N SER A 501 0.97 -15.83 -20.50
CA SER A 501 0.91 -17.25 -20.19
C SER A 501 0.39 -18.08 -21.36
N ASP A 502 0.78 -19.36 -21.41
CA ASP A 502 0.07 -20.39 -22.16
C ASP A 502 -1.08 -20.93 -21.30
N THR A 503 -2.26 -20.29 -21.42
CA THR A 503 -3.44 -20.61 -20.58
C THR A 503 -4.07 -21.97 -20.89
N ASP A 504 -3.58 -22.71 -21.87
CA ASP A 504 -3.97 -24.09 -22.18
C ASP A 504 -3.02 -25.14 -21.52
N SER A 505 -1.94 -24.69 -20.87
CA SER A 505 -0.96 -25.55 -20.21
C SER A 505 -1.36 -25.91 -18.78
N ASP A 506 -1.15 -27.18 -18.41
CA ASP A 506 -1.26 -27.67 -17.03
C ASP A 506 0.06 -27.53 -16.23
N ASP A 507 1.15 -27.04 -16.87
CA ASP A 507 2.42 -26.76 -16.18
C ASP A 507 2.42 -25.32 -15.64
N TRP A 508 2.53 -25.16 -14.32
CA TRP A 508 2.57 -23.84 -13.69
C TRP A 508 3.73 -22.97 -14.20
N ARG A 509 4.78 -23.52 -14.80
CA ARG A 509 5.92 -22.78 -15.34
C ARG A 509 5.60 -22.02 -16.62
N ASP A 510 4.50 -22.37 -17.27
CA ASP A 510 4.00 -21.69 -18.46
C ASP A 510 3.06 -20.51 -18.12
N TRP A 511 2.81 -20.29 -16.81
CA TRP A 511 1.98 -19.22 -16.30
C TRP A 511 2.83 -18.10 -15.70
N VAL A 512 2.65 -16.89 -16.24
CA VAL A 512 3.43 -15.71 -15.90
C VAL A 512 2.51 -14.62 -15.40
N TYR A 513 2.75 -14.17 -14.15
CA TYR A 513 1.95 -13.11 -13.54
C TYR A 513 2.27 -11.75 -14.17
N GLU A 514 1.25 -11.06 -14.69
CA GLU A 514 1.33 -9.71 -15.23
C GLU A 514 1.10 -8.68 -14.14
N ALA A 515 2.14 -7.89 -13.81
CA ALA A 515 2.03 -6.86 -12.78
C ALA A 515 1.24 -5.62 -13.25
N GLY A 516 1.11 -5.42 -14.56
CA GLY A 516 0.52 -4.20 -15.12
C GLY A 516 1.38 -2.95 -14.92
N ASP A 517 2.64 -3.11 -14.52
CA ASP A 517 3.63 -2.05 -14.33
C ASP A 517 4.74 -2.15 -15.39
N GLY A 518 5.27 -0.99 -15.80
CA GLY A 518 6.48 -0.92 -16.59
C GLY A 518 7.72 -0.88 -15.70
N ALA A 519 8.81 -1.56 -16.11
CA ALA A 519 10.06 -1.51 -15.37
C ALA A 519 11.28 -1.66 -16.28
N VAL A 520 12.44 -1.35 -15.71
CA VAL A 520 13.77 -1.59 -16.30
C VAL A 520 14.55 -2.46 -15.34
N HIS A 521 15.09 -3.58 -15.82
CA HIS A 521 16.13 -4.31 -15.13
C HIS A 521 17.48 -3.74 -15.57
N GLU A 522 18.09 -2.92 -14.72
CA GLU A 522 19.29 -2.14 -15.01
C GLU A 522 20.54 -3.05 -15.07
N LYS A 523 21.61 -2.58 -15.70
CA LYS A 523 22.85 -3.38 -15.92
C LYS A 523 23.56 -3.79 -14.64
N ASP A 524 23.35 -3.07 -13.57
CA ASP A 524 23.88 -3.33 -12.22
C ASP A 524 23.00 -4.24 -11.36
N GLY A 525 21.89 -4.75 -11.95
CA GLY A 525 20.99 -5.71 -11.31
C GLY A 525 19.81 -5.10 -10.57
N TYR A 526 19.72 -3.77 -10.48
CA TYR A 526 18.62 -3.08 -9.83
C TYR A 526 17.39 -3.00 -10.74
N PHE A 527 16.21 -3.01 -10.15
CA PHE A 527 14.95 -2.74 -10.85
C PHE A 527 14.53 -1.28 -10.61
N ARG A 528 14.23 -0.60 -11.70
CA ARG A 528 13.59 0.72 -11.65
C ARG A 528 12.18 0.60 -12.19
N ILE A 529 11.21 0.93 -11.36
CA ILE A 529 9.80 0.93 -11.73
C ILE A 529 9.47 2.24 -12.44
N LEU A 530 8.81 2.13 -13.59
CA LEU A 530 8.43 3.27 -14.43
C LEU A 530 7.00 3.75 -14.16
N GLY A 531 6.23 2.96 -13.40
CA GLY A 531 4.81 3.19 -13.10
C GLY A 531 3.90 2.22 -13.86
N ARG A 532 2.59 2.48 -13.76
CA ARG A 532 1.57 1.66 -14.43
C ARG A 532 1.73 1.72 -15.94
N LEU A 533 1.47 0.60 -16.61
CA LEU A 533 1.50 0.55 -18.07
C LEU A 533 0.46 1.50 -18.69
N ASP A 534 -0.63 1.74 -17.99
CA ASP A 534 -1.66 2.71 -18.34
C ASP A 534 -1.12 4.15 -18.29
N ASP A 535 -0.11 4.42 -17.45
CA ASP A 535 0.56 5.72 -17.27
C ASP A 535 1.82 5.86 -18.17
N VAL A 536 2.12 4.88 -19.03
CA VAL A 536 3.25 4.92 -19.96
C VAL A 536 2.78 5.40 -21.32
N MET A 537 3.40 6.46 -21.82
CA MET A 537 3.09 7.02 -23.13
C MET A 537 4.11 6.57 -24.21
N ASN A 538 3.63 6.44 -25.44
CA ASN A 538 4.50 6.16 -26.59
C ASN A 538 4.69 7.43 -27.41
N VAL A 539 5.80 8.12 -27.23
CA VAL A 539 6.12 9.37 -27.92
C VAL A 539 7.11 9.10 -29.04
N ALA A 540 6.65 9.23 -30.29
CA ALA A 540 7.47 9.02 -31.50
C ALA A 540 8.22 7.65 -31.52
N GLY A 541 7.60 6.59 -30.99
CA GLY A 541 8.18 5.25 -30.90
C GLY A 541 9.06 5.02 -29.66
N HIS A 542 9.18 6.00 -28.78
CA HIS A 542 9.87 5.88 -27.50
C HIS A 542 8.86 5.70 -26.38
N ARG A 543 9.05 4.68 -25.55
CA ARG A 543 8.21 4.41 -24.38
C ARG A 543 8.73 5.24 -23.20
N LEU A 544 7.91 6.14 -22.69
CA LEU A 544 8.22 7.07 -21.60
C LEU A 544 7.23 6.90 -20.46
N GLY A 545 7.74 6.72 -19.26
CA GLY A 545 6.93 6.81 -18.05
C GLY A 545 6.57 8.27 -17.73
N THR A 546 5.33 8.50 -17.31
CA THR A 546 4.92 9.84 -16.83
C THR A 546 5.82 10.33 -15.70
N MET A 547 6.28 9.43 -14.84
CA MET A 547 7.17 9.70 -13.72
C MET A 547 8.54 10.26 -14.14
N GLU A 548 9.09 9.83 -15.28
CA GLU A 548 10.37 10.35 -15.78
C GLU A 548 10.25 11.82 -16.18
N LEU A 549 9.13 12.18 -16.82
CA LEU A 549 8.81 13.55 -17.19
C LEU A 549 8.54 14.40 -15.94
N GLU A 550 7.76 13.89 -14.99
CA GLU A 550 7.47 14.55 -13.72
C GLU A 550 8.76 14.83 -12.92
N SER A 551 9.71 13.89 -12.91
CA SER A 551 11.01 14.07 -12.28
C SER A 551 11.82 15.20 -12.92
N ALA A 552 11.84 15.28 -14.25
CA ALA A 552 12.50 16.37 -14.95
C ALA A 552 11.85 17.74 -14.63
N VAL A 553 10.53 17.79 -14.57
CA VAL A 553 9.76 19.00 -14.22
C VAL A 553 10.00 19.43 -12.78
N ALA A 554 10.12 18.48 -11.85
CA ALA A 554 10.35 18.75 -10.42
C ALA A 554 11.72 19.40 -10.13
N GLN A 555 12.70 19.29 -11.03
CA GLN A 555 13.99 19.98 -10.92
C GLN A 555 13.86 21.50 -11.05
N VAL A 556 12.76 22.00 -11.62
CA VAL A 556 12.52 23.45 -11.74
C VAL A 556 12.11 24.01 -10.38
N SER A 557 12.94 24.89 -9.80
CA SER A 557 12.78 25.44 -8.45
C SER A 557 11.42 26.09 -8.15
N ASP A 558 10.72 26.53 -9.18
CA ASP A 558 9.41 27.19 -9.10
C ASP A 558 8.26 26.20 -8.98
N VAL A 559 8.48 24.94 -9.35
CA VAL A 559 7.47 23.88 -9.32
C VAL A 559 7.30 23.35 -7.91
N ALA A 560 6.05 23.24 -7.49
CA ALA A 560 5.69 22.56 -6.23
C ALA A 560 5.37 21.09 -6.45
N GLU A 561 4.54 20.80 -7.46
CA GLU A 561 4.17 19.45 -7.87
C GLU A 561 3.88 19.45 -9.37
N ALA A 562 4.08 18.32 -10.01
CA ALA A 562 3.74 18.09 -11.40
C ALA A 562 3.06 16.74 -11.60
N ALA A 563 2.19 16.67 -12.59
CA ALA A 563 1.66 15.42 -13.12
C ALA A 563 1.66 15.49 -14.64
N VAL A 564 1.98 14.36 -15.27
CA VAL A 564 2.02 14.25 -16.73
C VAL A 564 0.93 13.31 -17.21
N ALA A 565 0.23 13.72 -18.27
CA ALA A 565 -0.79 12.91 -18.92
C ALA A 565 -0.44 12.72 -20.41
N ALA A 566 -0.76 11.54 -20.92
CA ALA A 566 -0.62 11.21 -22.32
C ALA A 566 -1.79 11.81 -23.13
N ARG A 567 -1.50 12.72 -24.06
CA ARG A 567 -2.49 13.16 -25.02
C ARG A 567 -2.23 12.51 -26.38
N GLU A 568 -3.28 11.97 -26.98
CA GLU A 568 -3.21 11.34 -28.31
C GLU A 568 -2.74 12.34 -29.38
N ASP A 569 -1.78 11.92 -30.19
CA ASP A 569 -1.26 12.69 -31.33
C ASP A 569 -1.19 11.81 -32.59
N PRO A 570 -1.79 12.23 -33.72
CA PRO A 570 -1.86 11.42 -34.94
C PRO A 570 -0.50 11.11 -35.57
N GLN A 571 0.56 11.87 -35.24
CA GLN A 571 1.89 11.70 -35.84
C GLN A 571 2.89 11.03 -34.92
N LYS A 572 2.77 11.28 -33.58
CA LYS A 572 3.74 10.82 -32.59
C LYS A 572 3.21 9.67 -31.73
N GLY A 573 1.94 9.30 -31.87
CA GLY A 573 1.23 8.39 -30.99
C GLY A 573 0.70 9.13 -29.76
N HIS A 574 1.59 9.54 -28.86
CA HIS A 574 1.26 10.41 -27.74
C HIS A 574 2.19 11.62 -27.69
N VAL A 575 1.74 12.66 -27.00
CA VAL A 575 2.53 13.82 -26.59
C VAL A 575 2.24 14.13 -25.13
N PRO A 576 3.25 14.58 -24.34
CA PRO A 576 3.04 14.88 -22.93
C PRO A 576 2.29 16.21 -22.74
N ASP A 577 1.24 16.18 -21.95
CA ASP A 577 0.64 17.36 -21.34
C ASP A 577 1.05 17.39 -19.86
N VAL A 578 1.68 18.49 -19.43
CA VAL A 578 2.26 18.64 -18.09
C VAL A 578 1.39 19.58 -17.27
N TYR A 579 0.84 19.06 -16.17
CA TYR A 579 0.04 19.81 -15.20
C TYR A 579 0.92 20.18 -14.01
N VAL A 580 0.97 21.47 -13.67
CA VAL A 580 1.94 21.99 -12.68
C VAL A 580 1.24 22.84 -11.63
N THR A 581 1.55 22.60 -10.37
CA THR A 581 1.32 23.57 -9.29
C THR A 581 2.62 24.27 -8.97
N VAL A 582 2.59 25.61 -8.86
CA VAL A 582 3.78 26.40 -8.51
C VAL A 582 3.91 26.57 -7.00
N ARG A 583 5.12 26.88 -6.53
CA ARG A 583 5.36 27.16 -5.12
C ARG A 583 4.71 28.48 -4.68
N GLU A 584 4.43 28.58 -3.38
CA GLU A 584 3.86 29.78 -2.79
C GLU A 584 4.74 31.02 -3.07
N GLY A 585 4.15 32.07 -3.63
CA GLY A 585 4.84 33.29 -4.00
C GLY A 585 5.44 33.30 -5.41
N VAL A 586 5.35 32.20 -6.15
CA VAL A 586 5.74 32.14 -7.57
C VAL A 586 4.54 32.54 -8.44
N VAL A 587 4.79 33.41 -9.42
CA VAL A 587 3.78 33.81 -10.38
C VAL A 587 3.84 32.91 -11.62
N GLU A 588 2.70 32.36 -11.99
CA GLU A 588 2.53 31.62 -13.25
C GLU A 588 2.90 32.51 -14.44
N SER A 589 3.91 32.12 -15.19
CA SER A 589 4.42 32.93 -16.29
C SER A 589 4.98 32.09 -17.43
N GLU A 590 5.11 32.68 -18.60
CA GLU A 590 5.73 32.05 -19.78
C GLU A 590 7.19 31.67 -19.50
N GLU A 591 7.90 32.44 -18.69
CA GLU A 591 9.29 32.17 -18.31
C GLU A 591 9.40 30.87 -17.45
N VAL A 592 8.43 30.63 -16.57
CA VAL A 592 8.37 29.36 -15.79
C VAL A 592 8.04 28.20 -16.73
N ARG A 593 7.13 28.39 -17.68
CA ARG A 593 6.77 27.42 -18.71
C ARG A 593 7.97 27.02 -19.57
N GLU A 594 8.74 27.98 -20.06
CA GLU A 594 9.94 27.74 -20.86
C GLU A 594 10.98 26.92 -20.06
N ARG A 595 11.22 27.26 -18.78
CA ARG A 595 12.15 26.51 -17.92
C ARG A 595 11.71 25.06 -17.70
N ILE A 596 10.42 24.80 -17.58
CA ILE A 596 9.88 23.45 -17.48
C ILE A 596 10.15 22.67 -18.78
N ILE A 597 9.88 23.27 -19.92
CA ILE A 597 10.13 22.65 -21.21
C ILE A 597 11.63 22.36 -21.41
N GLU A 598 12.49 23.33 -21.09
CA GLU A 598 13.94 23.19 -21.18
C GLU A 598 14.47 22.08 -20.23
N ALA A 599 13.89 21.95 -19.03
CA ALA A 599 14.26 20.90 -18.09
C ALA A 599 13.93 19.49 -18.66
N VAL A 600 12.75 19.31 -19.25
CA VAL A 600 12.36 18.06 -19.89
C VAL A 600 13.24 17.76 -21.11
N GLU A 601 13.49 18.75 -21.97
CA GLU A 601 14.34 18.55 -23.15
C GLU A 601 15.79 18.24 -22.78
N LYS A 602 16.30 18.82 -21.71
CA LYS A 602 17.64 18.59 -21.21
C LYS A 602 17.78 17.21 -20.58
N GLU A 603 16.82 16.81 -19.75
CA GLU A 603 16.88 15.56 -18.98
C GLU A 603 16.52 14.32 -19.82
N ILE A 604 15.53 14.44 -20.70
CA ILE A 604 14.98 13.28 -21.44
C ILE A 604 15.31 13.36 -22.92
N GLY A 605 15.23 14.57 -23.48
CA GLY A 605 15.50 14.82 -24.91
C GLY A 605 14.36 15.53 -25.63
N GLY A 606 14.66 16.13 -26.76
CA GLY A 606 13.69 16.95 -27.52
C GLY A 606 12.47 16.20 -28.04
N PHE A 607 12.50 14.86 -28.11
CA PHE A 607 11.35 14.07 -28.51
C PHE A 607 10.26 14.05 -27.43
N ALA A 608 10.66 14.19 -26.17
CA ALA A 608 9.78 14.21 -24.98
C ALA A 608 9.23 15.62 -24.67
N ARG A 609 9.51 16.63 -25.52
CA ARG A 609 9.06 18.00 -25.32
C ARG A 609 7.56 18.07 -25.01
N PRO A 610 7.15 18.66 -23.88
CA PRO A 610 5.74 18.87 -23.56
C PRO A 610 4.98 19.59 -24.68
N ALA A 611 3.81 19.09 -25.03
CA ALA A 611 2.90 19.75 -25.95
C ALA A 611 2.22 20.93 -25.26
N ASN A 612 1.85 20.76 -24.00
CA ASN A 612 1.29 21.79 -23.14
C ASN A 612 1.94 21.75 -21.76
N VAL A 613 2.09 22.92 -21.15
CA VAL A 613 2.36 23.07 -19.71
C VAL A 613 1.19 23.87 -19.13
N ILE A 614 0.42 23.24 -18.26
CA ILE A 614 -0.85 23.76 -17.74
C ILE A 614 -0.66 24.03 -16.25
N PHE A 615 -0.75 25.30 -15.85
CA PHE A 615 -0.73 25.66 -14.44
C PHE A 615 -2.09 25.41 -13.81
N VAL A 616 -2.11 24.71 -12.68
CA VAL A 616 -3.34 24.34 -11.97
C VAL A 616 -3.22 24.65 -10.49
N GLY A 617 -4.32 24.96 -9.85
CA GLY A 617 -4.33 25.28 -8.41
C GLY A 617 -4.09 24.07 -7.52
N ASP A 618 -4.51 22.87 -7.93
CA ASP A 618 -4.25 21.58 -7.30
C ASP A 618 -4.35 20.47 -8.36
N LEU A 619 -3.74 19.30 -8.07
CA LEU A 619 -3.83 18.11 -8.90
C LEU A 619 -4.95 17.19 -8.38
N PRO A 620 -5.63 16.43 -9.26
CA PRO A 620 -6.63 15.47 -8.84
C PRO A 620 -5.95 14.32 -8.09
N LYS A 621 -6.21 14.25 -6.80
CA LYS A 621 -5.59 13.27 -5.91
C LYS A 621 -6.64 12.41 -5.22
N THR A 622 -6.31 11.16 -5.02
CA THR A 622 -7.04 10.31 -4.08
C THR A 622 -6.92 10.88 -2.66
N ARG A 623 -7.73 10.40 -1.75
CA ARG A 623 -7.65 10.78 -0.34
C ARG A 623 -6.34 10.36 0.33
N SER A 624 -5.68 9.32 -0.19
CA SER A 624 -4.32 8.91 0.20
C SER A 624 -3.22 9.81 -0.36
N GLY A 625 -3.56 10.77 -1.24
CA GLY A 625 -2.61 11.70 -1.86
C GLY A 625 -2.06 11.27 -3.22
N LYS A 626 -2.40 10.06 -3.69
CA LYS A 626 -1.97 9.56 -5.00
C LYS A 626 -2.66 10.36 -6.12
N ILE A 627 -1.87 10.83 -7.09
CA ILE A 627 -2.40 11.57 -8.25
C ILE A 627 -3.17 10.61 -9.16
N MET A 628 -4.38 11.02 -9.55
CA MET A 628 -5.24 10.27 -10.46
C MET A 628 -4.98 10.71 -11.92
N ARG A 629 -3.87 10.22 -12.49
CA ARG A 629 -3.42 10.58 -13.85
C ARG A 629 -4.46 10.28 -14.92
N ARG A 630 -5.22 9.19 -14.78
CA ARG A 630 -6.34 8.85 -15.66
C ARG A 630 -7.31 10.03 -15.87
N LEU A 631 -7.60 10.79 -14.82
CA LEU A 631 -8.51 11.96 -14.95
C LEU A 631 -7.86 13.09 -15.76
N LEU A 632 -6.57 13.32 -15.58
CA LEU A 632 -5.82 14.31 -16.37
C LEU A 632 -5.72 13.87 -17.84
N GLU A 633 -5.51 12.59 -18.09
CA GLU A 633 -5.51 12.02 -19.45
C GLU A 633 -6.87 12.16 -20.12
N ASN A 634 -7.96 11.82 -19.42
CA ASN A 634 -9.30 12.03 -19.93
C ASN A 634 -9.58 13.52 -20.26
N ILE A 635 -9.10 14.44 -19.41
CA ILE A 635 -9.20 15.88 -19.66
C ILE A 635 -8.39 16.27 -20.89
N SER A 636 -7.12 15.85 -21.00
CA SER A 636 -6.24 16.11 -22.15
C SER A 636 -6.83 15.61 -23.47
N ASN A 637 -7.54 14.49 -23.44
CA ASN A 637 -8.15 13.87 -24.62
C ASN A 637 -9.63 14.23 -24.83
N GLY A 638 -10.20 15.13 -24.01
CA GLY A 638 -11.60 15.56 -24.12
C GLY A 638 -12.63 14.47 -23.83
N GLN A 639 -12.25 13.47 -23.03
CA GLN A 639 -13.08 12.32 -22.68
C GLN A 639 -13.88 12.57 -21.38
N ASP A 640 -14.83 11.68 -21.09
CA ASP A 640 -15.57 11.70 -19.83
C ASP A 640 -14.65 11.33 -18.65
N LEU A 641 -14.82 12.00 -17.50
CA LEU A 641 -13.98 11.78 -16.31
C LEU A 641 -14.14 10.35 -15.74
N GLY A 642 -15.29 9.70 -15.96
CA GLY A 642 -15.58 8.39 -15.39
C GLY A 642 -15.66 8.42 -13.86
N ASP A 643 -15.19 7.36 -13.19
CA ASP A 643 -15.26 7.24 -11.73
C ASP A 643 -14.36 8.27 -11.04
N THR A 644 -14.97 9.13 -10.22
CA THR A 644 -14.34 10.16 -9.39
C THR A 644 -14.54 9.93 -7.88
N THR A 645 -15.13 8.81 -7.48
CA THR A 645 -15.54 8.51 -6.09
C THR A 645 -14.38 8.48 -5.09
N THR A 646 -13.17 8.19 -5.56
CA THR A 646 -11.95 8.11 -4.73
C THR A 646 -11.24 9.45 -4.56
N LEU A 647 -11.69 10.52 -5.23
CA LEU A 647 -11.07 11.84 -5.15
C LEU A 647 -11.21 12.47 -3.77
N ARG A 648 -10.14 13.13 -3.35
CA ARG A 648 -10.15 13.99 -2.15
C ARG A 648 -11.03 15.22 -2.32
N ASP A 649 -10.96 15.86 -3.50
CA ASP A 649 -11.79 16.99 -3.90
C ASP A 649 -12.36 16.75 -5.30
N PRO A 650 -13.65 16.36 -5.41
CA PRO A 650 -14.28 16.08 -6.71
C PRO A 650 -14.37 17.27 -7.64
N SER A 651 -14.21 18.51 -7.15
CA SER A 651 -14.27 19.73 -7.98
C SER A 651 -12.97 20.03 -8.75
N VAL A 652 -11.83 19.39 -8.37
CA VAL A 652 -10.52 19.64 -9.00
C VAL A 652 -10.52 19.31 -10.50
N PRO A 653 -10.95 18.11 -10.93
CA PRO A 653 -10.94 17.79 -12.37
C PRO A 653 -11.83 18.70 -13.20
N GLU A 654 -12.97 19.12 -12.66
CA GLU A 654 -13.88 20.04 -13.37
C GLU A 654 -13.25 21.41 -13.54
N ARG A 655 -12.61 21.94 -12.49
CA ARG A 655 -11.87 23.22 -12.58
C ARG A 655 -10.76 23.16 -13.63
N ILE A 656 -9.99 22.06 -13.67
CA ILE A 656 -8.93 21.88 -14.67
C ILE A 656 -9.52 21.83 -16.08
N ARG A 657 -10.61 21.09 -16.27
CA ARG A 657 -11.29 20.97 -17.57
C ARG A 657 -11.81 22.33 -18.06
N ASP A 658 -12.44 23.11 -17.19
CA ASP A 658 -12.95 24.42 -17.52
C ASP A 658 -11.79 25.39 -17.90
N GLN A 659 -10.69 25.33 -17.17
CA GLN A 659 -9.47 26.11 -17.43
C GLN A 659 -8.85 25.77 -18.80
N MET A 660 -8.84 24.49 -19.20
CA MET A 660 -8.36 24.09 -20.53
C MET A 660 -9.29 24.45 -21.68
N GLN A 661 -10.58 24.61 -21.42
CA GLN A 661 -11.54 25.09 -22.45
C GLN A 661 -11.48 26.60 -22.66
N GLU A 662 -11.01 27.35 -21.67
CA GLU A 662 -10.85 28.82 -21.74
C GLU A 662 -9.48 29.24 -22.33
N ALA A 663 -8.49 28.36 -22.35
CA ALA A 663 -7.14 28.59 -22.87
C ALA A 663 -7.01 28.21 -24.35
#